data_626dadf86a85ab3974aa6ca11e70434d
#
_entry.id   626dadf86a85ab3974aa6ca11e70434d
#
_cell.length_a   1.000
_cell.length_b   1.000
_cell.length_c   1.000
_cell.angle_alpha   90.00
_cell.angle_beta   90.00
_cell.angle_gamma   90.00
#
_symmetry.space_group_name_H-M   'P 1'
#
loop_
_entity.id
_entity.type
_entity.pdbx_description
1 polymer ?
#
loop_
_entity_poly.entity_id
_entity_poly.type
_entity_poly.pdbx_seq_one_letter_code
_entity_poly.pdbx_strand_id
1 'polypeptide(L)'
;RISGRYLYDGSNLKWGKNHSQRINLRFNDKLNFSSRFSLESNIAYYVNDVVSPTQIAQALTAGMQQPGFPASTIDGKPYAWGNWGTPNWRCELGGENQLKSWGINIGETFRYVFNEYWDAVATMGYNHSSAIRDIKNKTIDFYDYTGTMLETRVEPFQDQTYYIKTSAINNLYTLNGYVNWKQSFGRNSLAAMAGVQYSYKDYDYSPTKVMDILPSLNIINGNGTITLRNQNNSGPQKWQEAQMSYFARLNYNFDYKYLIEGNFRYDGSSKFRPENRWAFFWGVSAGWRINEESFLKDVTWINELKLRASYGTVGNQGGIDRYDGIQLFNFTQNGGAYIGDSRLSIVDTNGKLISTDRTWETIKNYNVALDFGFLNNRLRGTAEAFWKRCDNMLIAVNYPAVLGDAAPTTNLGKFEAHGYEGQLTWSDNIGKVNYHIGGTLTYATNKLLDNGGDAAIRAGVVSNREGYPLNSVFGLRYCGKIQNQDQLEKYIARYGNGNNGIAMPANLRLGDNMYEDVNGDGRLDEKDYVYLGTDDAKLSFSFNAGLSWNGFQVSVVFQGVGDRTIWRGGDNNQKGKNDNWRIPMMSWYNNSTNQSVGKVWSPETPDAHYPTYTHQTQINLYNYMCSSWSVESGAYLRLKNITVGYTLPASLMAKTRFLSSARIYVTGTDLWESSKIS
;
A
#
# COMPACT_ATOMS: atom_id res chain seq x y z
N ARG A 1 11.66 -15.59 28.25
CA ARG A 1 11.59 -16.35 27.00
C ARG A 1 12.58 -15.78 25.99
N ILE A 2 13.39 -16.65 25.38
CA ILE A 2 14.32 -16.27 24.30
C ILE A 2 13.85 -16.99 23.02
N SER A 3 13.86 -16.30 21.90
CA SER A 3 13.58 -16.89 20.59
C SER A 3 14.50 -16.32 19.53
N GLY A 4 14.94 -17.17 18.59
CA GLY A 4 15.73 -16.78 17.42
C GLY A 4 15.10 -17.30 16.15
N ARG A 5 15.22 -16.53 15.06
CA ARG A 5 14.78 -16.92 13.73
C ARG A 5 15.82 -16.50 12.70
N TYR A 6 16.18 -17.43 11.83
CA TYR A 6 16.91 -17.14 10.61
C TYR A 6 15.99 -17.36 9.41
N LEU A 7 16.02 -16.44 8.48
CA LEU A 7 15.29 -16.51 7.20
C LEU A 7 16.28 -16.27 6.08
N TYR A 8 16.26 -17.15 5.09
CA TYR A 8 16.89 -16.96 3.79
C TYR A 8 15.81 -17.04 2.73
N ASP A 9 15.76 -16.05 1.85
CA ASP A 9 14.85 -15.99 0.71
C ASP A 9 15.67 -15.75 -0.54
N GLY A 10 15.69 -16.74 -1.44
CA GLY A 10 16.28 -16.64 -2.77
C GLY A 10 15.24 -16.10 -3.74
N SER A 11 15.67 -15.27 -4.67
CA SER A 11 14.79 -14.72 -5.69
C SER A 11 14.34 -15.78 -6.71
N ASN A 12 13.18 -15.55 -7.32
CA ASN A 12 12.72 -16.29 -8.50
C ASN A 12 13.49 -15.92 -9.77
N LEU A 13 14.27 -14.83 -9.76
CA LEU A 13 15.15 -14.46 -10.88
C LEU A 13 16.43 -15.27 -10.84
N LYS A 14 16.73 -15.92 -11.97
CA LYS A 14 17.93 -16.77 -12.12
C LYS A 14 19.23 -15.96 -12.28
N TRP A 15 19.12 -14.70 -12.69
CA TRP A 15 20.25 -13.87 -13.10
C TRP A 15 20.66 -12.89 -12.02
N GLY A 16 21.99 -12.78 -11.84
CA GLY A 16 22.59 -11.91 -10.86
C GLY A 16 22.42 -12.40 -9.42
N LYS A 17 23.07 -11.71 -8.50
CA LYS A 17 22.88 -11.97 -7.07
C LYS A 17 21.61 -11.33 -6.58
N ASN A 18 20.67 -12.14 -6.12
CA ASN A 18 19.37 -11.69 -5.67
C ASN A 18 18.86 -12.56 -4.52
N HIS A 19 19.04 -12.10 -3.30
CA HIS A 19 18.59 -12.79 -2.10
C HIS A 19 18.40 -11.85 -0.92
N SER A 20 17.68 -12.32 0.07
CA SER A 20 17.48 -11.68 1.36
C SER A 20 17.81 -12.64 2.48
N GLN A 21 18.59 -12.16 3.46
CA GLN A 21 18.90 -12.89 4.69
C GLN A 21 18.45 -12.07 5.89
N ARG A 22 17.83 -12.70 6.87
CA ARG A 22 17.36 -12.03 8.06
C ARG A 22 17.56 -12.87 9.31
N ILE A 23 18.16 -12.26 10.33
CA ILE A 23 18.27 -12.82 11.67
C ILE A 23 17.38 -11.97 12.59
N ASN A 24 16.56 -12.61 13.41
CA ASN A 24 15.79 -11.96 14.45
C ASN A 24 16.06 -12.67 15.77
N LEU A 25 16.33 -11.88 16.82
CA LEU A 25 16.44 -12.35 18.20
C LEU A 25 15.42 -11.61 19.04
N ARG A 26 14.75 -12.33 19.95
CA ARG A 26 13.81 -11.73 20.89
C ARG A 26 14.07 -12.27 22.28
N PHE A 27 14.03 -11.36 23.23
CA PHE A 27 14.06 -11.62 24.64
C PHE A 27 12.84 -10.96 25.27
N ASN A 28 12.02 -11.76 25.93
CA ASN A 28 10.86 -11.28 26.69
C ASN A 28 10.95 -11.86 28.10
N ASP A 29 10.90 -11.00 29.08
CA ASP A 29 10.95 -11.39 30.48
C ASP A 29 9.96 -10.58 31.31
N LYS A 30 9.52 -11.17 32.40
CA LYS A 30 8.69 -10.52 33.41
C LYS A 30 9.24 -10.84 34.78
N LEU A 31 9.76 -9.82 35.41
CA LEU A 31 10.33 -9.88 36.74
C LEU A 31 9.33 -9.31 37.76
N ASN A 32 8.96 -10.10 38.75
CA ASN A 32 8.17 -9.64 39.88
C ASN A 32 9.11 -9.44 41.07
N PHE A 33 9.50 -8.20 41.32
CA PHE A 33 10.39 -7.87 42.45
C PHE A 33 9.67 -7.96 43.80
N SER A 34 8.35 -7.75 43.78
CA SER A 34 7.47 -7.92 44.92
C SER A 34 6.04 -8.17 44.47
N SER A 35 5.12 -8.40 45.39
CA SER A 35 3.68 -8.45 45.08
C SER A 35 3.12 -7.16 44.50
N ARG A 36 3.84 -6.04 44.64
CA ARG A 36 3.41 -4.70 44.20
C ARG A 36 4.19 -4.18 43.01
N PHE A 37 5.39 -4.66 42.77
CA PHE A 37 6.25 -4.10 41.72
C PHE A 37 6.70 -5.16 40.72
N SER A 38 6.43 -4.93 39.44
CA SER A 38 6.85 -5.79 38.33
C SER A 38 7.45 -4.98 37.19
N LEU A 39 8.40 -5.60 36.52
CA LEU A 39 9.02 -5.12 35.29
C LEU A 39 8.79 -6.15 34.18
N GLU A 40 8.30 -5.73 33.07
CA GLU A 40 8.22 -6.53 31.85
C GLU A 40 9.14 -5.93 30.78
N SER A 41 10.12 -6.74 30.33
CA SER A 41 11.14 -6.37 29.35
C SER A 41 10.89 -7.09 28.03
N ASN A 42 10.78 -6.34 26.96
CA ASN A 42 10.65 -6.84 25.60
C ASN A 42 11.77 -6.26 24.74
N ILE A 43 12.74 -7.10 24.38
CA ILE A 43 13.88 -6.69 23.55
C ILE A 43 13.85 -7.50 22.27
N ALA A 44 13.87 -6.80 21.13
CA ALA A 44 13.97 -7.44 19.83
C ALA A 44 15.12 -6.82 19.04
N TYR A 45 15.95 -7.66 18.46
CA TYR A 45 17.07 -7.28 17.60
C TYR A 45 16.93 -7.97 16.26
N TYR A 46 17.25 -7.25 15.18
CA TYR A 46 17.29 -7.84 13.85
C TYR A 46 18.49 -7.34 13.05
N VAL A 47 18.96 -8.22 12.17
CA VAL A 47 19.90 -7.88 11.09
C VAL A 47 19.29 -8.39 9.79
N ASN A 48 19.35 -7.57 8.76
CA ASN A 48 18.86 -7.88 7.43
C ASN A 48 19.93 -7.50 6.38
N ASP A 49 20.20 -8.42 5.45
CA ASP A 49 21.08 -8.20 4.30
C ASP A 49 20.30 -8.57 3.03
N VAL A 50 20.05 -7.60 2.19
CA VAL A 50 19.34 -7.74 0.92
C VAL A 50 20.25 -7.37 -0.21
N VAL A 51 20.44 -8.28 -1.16
CA VAL A 51 21.24 -8.06 -2.36
C VAL A 51 20.36 -8.21 -3.59
N SER A 52 20.45 -7.29 -4.53
CA SER A 52 19.75 -7.33 -5.81
C SER A 52 20.62 -6.74 -6.93
N PRO A 53 20.39 -7.12 -8.21
CA PRO A 53 21.00 -6.42 -9.32
C PRO A 53 20.57 -4.94 -9.37
N THR A 54 21.47 -4.03 -9.72
CA THR A 54 21.13 -2.59 -9.88
C THR A 54 20.10 -2.35 -10.96
N GLN A 55 20.11 -3.13 -12.03
CA GLN A 55 19.27 -2.95 -13.22
C GLN A 55 18.07 -3.90 -13.27
N ILE A 56 17.62 -4.41 -12.12
CA ILE A 56 16.50 -5.35 -12.04
C ILE A 56 15.19 -4.75 -12.58
N ALA A 57 14.90 -3.48 -12.29
CA ALA A 57 13.68 -2.83 -12.77
C ALA A 57 13.67 -2.69 -14.29
N GLN A 58 14.81 -2.30 -14.88
CA GLN A 58 14.99 -2.21 -16.33
C GLN A 58 14.92 -3.58 -16.98
N ALA A 59 15.49 -4.61 -16.35
CA ALA A 59 15.43 -5.98 -16.85
C ALA A 59 13.97 -6.52 -16.88
N LEU A 60 13.19 -6.25 -15.83
CA LEU A 60 11.77 -6.63 -15.78
C LEU A 60 10.95 -5.88 -16.83
N THR A 61 11.23 -4.61 -17.06
CA THR A 61 10.55 -3.82 -18.09
C THR A 61 10.95 -4.27 -19.50
N ALA A 62 12.24 -4.53 -19.73
CA ALA A 62 12.74 -5.00 -21.02
C ALA A 62 12.23 -6.39 -21.41
N GLY A 63 11.94 -7.25 -20.43
CA GLY A 63 11.37 -8.59 -20.64
C GLY A 63 10.03 -8.60 -21.36
N MET A 64 9.35 -7.47 -21.44
CA MET A 64 8.08 -7.32 -22.16
C MET A 64 8.27 -6.95 -23.65
N GLN A 65 9.49 -6.72 -24.11
CA GLN A 65 9.69 -6.01 -25.36
C GLN A 65 9.94 -6.86 -26.59
N GLN A 66 10.59 -8.00 -26.54
CA GLN A 66 10.97 -8.70 -27.78
C GLN A 66 11.24 -10.18 -27.59
N PRO A 67 10.25 -11.06 -27.73
CA PRO A 67 10.45 -12.50 -27.58
C PRO A 67 11.31 -13.16 -28.67
N GLY A 68 11.58 -12.46 -29.77
CA GLY A 68 12.31 -13.02 -30.92
C GLY A 68 13.81 -12.74 -30.95
N PHE A 69 14.37 -11.98 -30.00
CA PHE A 69 15.81 -11.69 -30.01
C PHE A 69 16.60 -12.68 -29.15
N PRO A 70 17.81 -13.07 -29.59
CA PRO A 70 18.66 -13.94 -28.81
C PRO A 70 19.13 -13.26 -27.51
N ALA A 71 19.37 -14.04 -26.48
CA ALA A 71 19.89 -13.52 -25.21
C ALA A 71 21.39 -13.17 -25.31
N SER A 72 22.11 -13.82 -26.20
CA SER A 72 23.56 -13.65 -26.42
C SER A 72 23.88 -13.73 -27.91
N THR A 73 25.05 -13.22 -28.27
CA THR A 73 25.65 -13.48 -29.59
C THR A 73 25.98 -14.97 -29.75
N ILE A 74 26.34 -15.41 -30.95
CA ILE A 74 26.78 -16.78 -31.22
C ILE A 74 28.00 -17.17 -30.35
N ASP A 75 28.88 -16.20 -30.07
CA ASP A 75 30.06 -16.39 -29.23
C ASP A 75 29.77 -16.26 -27.72
N GLY A 76 28.48 -16.17 -27.34
CA GLY A 76 28.08 -16.08 -25.91
C GLY A 76 28.26 -14.71 -25.26
N LYS A 77 28.53 -13.65 -26.02
CA LYS A 77 28.68 -12.27 -25.50
C LYS A 77 27.32 -11.62 -25.24
N PRO A 78 27.26 -10.56 -24.37
CA PRO A 78 26.04 -9.80 -24.14
C PRO A 78 25.47 -9.18 -25.42
N TYR A 79 24.28 -9.59 -25.80
CA TYR A 79 23.62 -9.09 -26.99
C TYR A 79 22.74 -7.90 -26.69
N ALA A 80 22.74 -6.89 -27.58
CA ALA A 80 21.74 -5.85 -27.60
C ALA A 80 21.29 -5.56 -29.03
N TRP A 81 20.02 -5.17 -29.14
CA TRP A 81 19.45 -4.65 -30.36
C TRP A 81 19.22 -3.14 -30.22
N GLY A 82 19.90 -2.34 -31.04
CA GLY A 82 19.87 -0.87 -30.87
C GLY A 82 20.25 -0.48 -29.44
N ASN A 83 19.39 0.29 -28.78
CA ASN A 83 19.61 0.76 -27.42
C ASN A 83 19.11 -0.22 -26.31
N TRP A 84 18.76 -1.46 -26.66
CA TRP A 84 18.13 -2.40 -25.75
C TRP A 84 19.01 -3.62 -25.47
N GLY A 85 19.64 -3.62 -24.30
CA GLY A 85 20.38 -4.77 -23.81
C GLY A 85 19.45 -5.84 -23.19
N THR A 86 19.82 -7.11 -23.33
CA THR A 86 19.04 -8.23 -22.84
C THR A 86 18.94 -8.27 -21.31
N PRO A 87 17.79 -8.67 -20.75
CA PRO A 87 17.54 -8.63 -19.30
C PRO A 87 18.50 -9.43 -18.44
N ASN A 88 18.91 -10.62 -18.90
CA ASN A 88 19.83 -11.49 -18.20
C ASN A 88 21.18 -10.81 -17.94
N TRP A 89 21.81 -10.28 -18.99
CA TRP A 89 23.12 -9.62 -18.87
C TRP A 89 23.05 -8.33 -18.07
N ARG A 90 21.94 -7.61 -18.12
CA ARG A 90 21.72 -6.44 -17.23
C ARG A 90 21.73 -6.84 -15.77
N CYS A 91 21.13 -7.96 -15.41
CA CYS A 91 21.13 -8.45 -14.04
C CYS A 91 22.50 -9.03 -13.62
N GLU A 92 23.23 -9.69 -14.54
CA GLU A 92 24.50 -10.35 -14.20
C GLU A 92 25.67 -9.38 -14.15
N LEU A 93 25.73 -8.43 -15.08
CA LEU A 93 26.90 -7.56 -15.26
C LEU A 93 26.68 -6.12 -14.80
N GLY A 94 25.43 -5.65 -14.68
CA GLY A 94 25.09 -4.25 -14.39
C GLY A 94 25.41 -3.77 -12.98
N GLY A 95 25.88 -4.66 -12.11
CA GLY A 95 26.30 -4.31 -10.75
C GLY A 95 25.32 -4.73 -9.67
N GLU A 96 25.63 -4.39 -8.43
CA GLU A 96 24.94 -4.85 -7.23
C GLU A 96 24.40 -3.69 -6.40
N ASN A 97 23.20 -3.86 -5.84
CA ASN A 97 22.58 -3.00 -4.84
C ASN A 97 22.42 -3.83 -3.56
N GLN A 98 23.24 -3.53 -2.57
CA GLN A 98 23.20 -4.19 -1.27
C GLN A 98 22.63 -3.25 -0.20
N LEU A 99 21.64 -3.72 0.55
CA LEU A 99 21.07 -3.03 1.70
C LEU A 99 21.33 -3.86 2.96
N LYS A 100 22.23 -3.38 3.81
CA LYS A 100 22.42 -3.90 5.17
C LYS A 100 21.69 -3.03 6.16
N SER A 101 20.80 -3.63 6.95
CA SER A 101 20.09 -2.92 8.00
C SER A 101 20.06 -3.73 9.28
N TRP A 102 20.09 -3.04 10.40
CA TRP A 102 19.92 -3.63 11.71
C TRP A 102 19.09 -2.69 12.59
N GLY A 103 18.45 -3.26 13.57
CA GLY A 103 17.70 -2.46 14.53
C GLY A 103 17.47 -3.18 15.84
N ILE A 104 17.25 -2.38 16.85
CA ILE A 104 16.90 -2.83 18.19
C ILE A 104 15.63 -2.14 18.66
N ASN A 105 14.71 -2.92 19.19
CA ASN A 105 13.51 -2.42 19.87
C ASN A 105 13.59 -2.83 21.33
N ILE A 106 13.53 -1.87 22.22
CA ILE A 106 13.53 -2.06 23.67
C ILE A 106 12.21 -1.49 24.19
N GLY A 107 11.46 -2.30 24.91
CA GLY A 107 10.23 -1.88 25.58
C GLY A 107 10.27 -2.35 27.04
N GLU A 108 10.27 -1.40 27.96
CA GLU A 108 10.26 -1.65 29.39
C GLU A 108 8.95 -1.16 29.97
N THR A 109 8.23 -2.04 30.65
CA THR A 109 6.97 -1.71 31.32
C THR A 109 7.10 -1.94 32.82
N PHE A 110 7.03 -0.87 33.56
CA PHE A 110 7.04 -0.83 35.02
C PHE A 110 5.60 -0.75 35.51
N ARG A 111 5.23 -1.62 36.40
CA ARG A 111 3.93 -1.57 37.06
C ARG A 111 4.09 -1.59 38.55
N TYR A 112 3.43 -0.64 39.19
CA TYR A 112 3.36 -0.56 40.65
C TYR A 112 1.91 -0.59 41.11
N VAL A 113 1.58 -1.56 41.99
CA VAL A 113 0.25 -1.74 42.59
C VAL A 113 0.26 -1.09 43.96
N PHE A 114 -0.45 0.01 44.13
CA PHE A 114 -0.57 0.71 45.41
C PHE A 114 -1.44 -0.09 46.40
N ASN A 115 -2.60 -0.53 45.92
CA ASN A 115 -3.56 -1.33 46.64
C ASN A 115 -4.48 -2.08 45.64
N GLU A 116 -5.56 -2.69 46.10
CA GLU A 116 -6.52 -3.42 45.27
C GLU A 116 -7.28 -2.54 44.25
N TYR A 117 -7.31 -1.22 44.47
CA TYR A 117 -8.02 -0.26 43.60
C TYR A 117 -7.11 0.48 42.64
N TRP A 118 -5.88 0.74 43.02
CA TRP A 118 -4.98 1.63 42.31
C TRP A 118 -3.71 0.94 41.86
N ASP A 119 -3.36 1.13 40.58
CA ASP A 119 -2.05 0.82 40.06
C ASP A 119 -1.57 1.91 39.06
N ALA A 120 -0.26 2.04 38.96
CA ALA A 120 0.39 2.90 37.98
C ALA A 120 1.25 2.06 37.05
N VAL A 121 1.27 2.48 35.77
CA VAL A 121 2.09 1.86 34.73
C VAL A 121 2.91 2.94 34.04
N ALA A 122 4.20 2.68 33.88
CA ALA A 122 5.09 3.48 33.06
C ALA A 122 5.74 2.58 32.00
N THR A 123 5.64 2.97 30.74
CA THR A 123 6.26 2.26 29.63
C THR A 123 7.28 3.16 28.95
N MET A 124 8.49 2.65 28.76
CA MET A 124 9.56 3.29 28.00
C MET A 124 9.84 2.45 26.77
N GLY A 125 9.76 3.05 25.60
CA GLY A 125 10.08 2.43 24.33
C GLY A 125 11.26 3.11 23.64
N TYR A 126 12.20 2.34 23.15
CA TYR A 126 13.26 2.82 22.26
C TYR A 126 13.32 1.93 21.03
N ASN A 127 13.23 2.54 19.89
CA ASN A 127 13.34 1.86 18.60
C ASN A 127 14.44 2.54 17.79
N HIS A 128 15.51 1.82 17.52
CA HIS A 128 16.63 2.25 16.68
C HIS A 128 16.68 1.40 15.42
N SER A 129 16.86 2.05 14.27
CA SER A 129 17.22 1.36 13.03
C SER A 129 18.31 2.10 12.30
N SER A 130 19.28 1.35 11.80
CA SER A 130 20.36 1.82 10.94
C SER A 130 20.36 1.01 9.65
N ALA A 131 20.51 1.70 8.53
CA ALA A 131 20.56 1.07 7.21
C ALA A 131 21.71 1.68 6.40
N ILE A 132 22.53 0.82 5.83
CA ILE A 132 23.57 1.20 4.87
C ILE A 132 23.22 0.54 3.54
N ARG A 133 23.12 1.35 2.51
CA ARG A 133 22.92 0.87 1.14
C ARG A 133 24.13 1.20 0.30
N ASP A 134 24.66 0.18 -0.34
CA ASP A 134 25.76 0.27 -1.29
C ASP A 134 25.23 -0.10 -2.70
N ILE A 135 25.26 0.85 -3.63
CA ILE A 135 24.88 0.64 -5.02
C ILE A 135 26.11 0.79 -5.89
N LYS A 136 26.47 -0.27 -6.59
CA LYS A 136 27.58 -0.30 -7.53
C LYS A 136 27.02 -0.50 -8.93
N ASN A 137 26.88 0.55 -9.71
CA ASN A 137 26.45 0.46 -11.09
C ASN A 137 27.66 0.31 -12.01
N LYS A 138 27.58 -0.66 -12.91
CA LYS A 138 28.63 -0.96 -13.89
C LYS A 138 28.11 -0.77 -15.30
N THR A 139 28.94 -0.26 -16.19
CA THR A 139 28.71 -0.29 -17.62
C THR A 139 28.82 -1.71 -18.17
N ILE A 140 28.09 -2.01 -19.21
CA ILE A 140 28.08 -3.31 -19.88
C ILE A 140 28.42 -3.07 -21.35
N ASP A 141 29.41 -3.79 -21.84
CA ASP A 141 29.71 -3.81 -23.27
C ASP A 141 28.76 -4.78 -23.96
N PHE A 142 27.91 -4.25 -24.83
CA PHE A 142 26.99 -5.01 -25.62
C PHE A 142 27.48 -5.17 -27.06
N TYR A 143 27.05 -6.25 -27.69
CA TYR A 143 27.45 -6.63 -29.04
C TYR A 143 26.20 -6.82 -29.90
N ASP A 144 26.31 -6.54 -31.21
CA ASP A 144 25.30 -6.89 -32.19
C ASP A 144 25.33 -8.39 -32.53
N TYR A 145 24.44 -8.84 -33.43
CA TYR A 145 24.37 -10.25 -33.83
C TYR A 145 25.64 -10.75 -34.60
N THR A 146 26.44 -9.84 -35.14
CA THR A 146 27.71 -10.18 -35.79
C THR A 146 28.89 -10.31 -34.83
N GLY A 147 28.67 -9.98 -33.54
CA GLY A 147 29.69 -9.97 -32.51
C GLY A 147 30.51 -8.66 -32.50
N THR A 148 30.08 -7.63 -33.22
CA THR A 148 30.67 -6.30 -33.20
C THR A 148 30.20 -5.54 -31.97
N MET A 149 31.13 -4.94 -31.22
CA MET A 149 30.79 -4.14 -30.04
C MET A 149 30.05 -2.86 -30.48
N LEU A 150 28.95 -2.57 -29.81
CA LEU A 150 28.15 -1.38 -30.04
C LEU A 150 28.84 -0.17 -29.42
N GLU A 151 29.14 0.84 -30.22
CA GLU A 151 29.79 2.07 -29.75
C GLU A 151 28.86 2.91 -28.85
N THR A 152 27.57 2.91 -29.15
CA THR A 152 26.54 3.54 -28.33
C THR A 152 26.17 2.62 -27.18
N ARG A 153 26.49 3.05 -25.97
CA ARG A 153 26.08 2.34 -24.77
C ARG A 153 24.55 2.41 -24.62
N VAL A 154 24.00 1.27 -24.33
CA VAL A 154 22.56 1.00 -24.31
C VAL A 154 21.89 1.72 -23.15
N GLU A 155 20.87 2.53 -23.42
CA GLU A 155 20.08 3.30 -22.41
C GLU A 155 19.39 2.39 -21.36
N PRO A 156 19.03 2.96 -20.20
CA PRO A 156 19.15 4.34 -19.74
C PRO A 156 20.14 4.58 -18.60
N PHE A 157 21.27 4.02 -18.40
CA PHE A 157 22.19 4.31 -17.30
C PHE A 157 23.64 3.89 -17.58
N GLN A 158 24.06 3.88 -18.82
CA GLN A 158 25.21 3.09 -19.19
C GLN A 158 26.43 3.88 -19.57
N ASP A 159 26.30 5.18 -19.60
CA ASP A 159 27.43 6.04 -19.91
C ASP A 159 28.38 6.20 -18.75
N GLN A 160 27.98 5.77 -17.53
CA GLN A 160 28.79 6.04 -16.35
C GLN A 160 28.73 4.91 -15.33
N THR A 161 29.90 4.50 -14.90
CA THR A 161 30.03 3.73 -13.65
C THR A 161 29.85 4.66 -12.46
N TYR A 162 29.06 4.25 -11.49
CA TYR A 162 28.94 5.00 -10.25
C TYR A 162 28.82 4.09 -9.03
N TYR A 163 29.21 4.65 -7.90
CA TYR A 163 29.01 4.08 -6.60
C TYR A 163 28.19 5.05 -5.75
N ILE A 164 27.13 4.55 -5.13
CA ILE A 164 26.35 5.30 -4.17
C ILE A 164 26.39 4.58 -2.84
N LYS A 165 26.78 5.30 -1.80
CA LYS A 165 26.63 4.86 -0.42
C LYS A 165 25.61 5.75 0.27
N THR A 166 24.62 5.15 0.91
CA THR A 166 23.67 5.88 1.74
C THR A 166 23.68 5.32 3.15
N SER A 167 23.67 6.20 4.14
CA SER A 167 23.46 5.87 5.54
C SER A 167 22.17 6.49 6.01
N ALA A 168 21.32 5.71 6.66
CA ALA A 168 20.08 6.18 7.25
C ALA A 168 19.99 5.71 8.71
N ILE A 169 19.77 6.62 9.61
CA ILE A 169 19.57 6.36 11.04
C ILE A 169 18.20 6.90 11.43
N ASN A 170 17.44 6.09 12.16
CA ASN A 170 16.11 6.47 12.63
C ASN A 170 15.99 6.02 14.09
N ASN A 171 15.65 6.96 14.97
CA ASN A 171 15.37 6.72 16.38
C ASN A 171 13.96 7.15 16.73
N LEU A 172 13.28 6.34 17.52
CA LEU A 172 11.98 6.65 18.08
C LEU A 172 12.02 6.36 19.59
N TYR A 173 11.75 7.37 20.36
CA TYR A 173 11.60 7.29 21.82
C TYR A 173 10.12 7.45 22.15
N THR A 174 9.61 6.58 23.01
CA THR A 174 8.23 6.64 23.47
C THR A 174 8.21 6.53 24.99
N LEU A 175 7.54 7.46 25.63
CA LEU A 175 7.29 7.45 27.07
C LEU A 175 5.77 7.47 27.26
N ASN A 176 5.27 6.56 28.08
CA ASN A 176 3.85 6.45 28.37
C ASN A 176 3.68 6.19 29.87
N GLY A 177 2.92 7.02 30.55
CA GLY A 177 2.64 6.86 31.98
C GLY A 177 1.17 7.05 32.25
N TYR A 178 0.57 6.13 33.01
CA TYR A 178 -0.83 6.24 33.39
C TYR A 178 -1.12 5.57 34.73
N VAL A 179 -2.19 6.06 35.36
CA VAL A 179 -2.73 5.52 36.61
C VAL A 179 -4.09 4.95 36.31
N ASN A 180 -4.33 3.75 36.84
CA ASN A 180 -5.62 3.06 36.84
C ASN A 180 -6.25 3.09 38.19
N TRP A 181 -7.56 3.27 38.21
CA TRP A 181 -8.42 3.07 39.36
C TRP A 181 -9.58 2.15 38.98
N LYS A 182 -9.95 1.22 39.83
CA LYS A 182 -11.09 0.32 39.66
C LYS A 182 -11.76 0.05 41.00
N GLN A 183 -13.08 0.07 41.04
CA GLN A 183 -13.86 -0.27 42.20
C GLN A 183 -15.22 -0.81 41.84
N SER A 184 -15.73 -1.76 42.61
CA SER A 184 -17.07 -2.31 42.47
C SER A 184 -17.88 -2.01 43.72
N PHE A 185 -19.15 -1.58 43.53
CA PHE A 185 -20.09 -1.24 44.60
C PHE A 185 -21.41 -1.98 44.35
N GLY A 186 -21.58 -3.13 44.97
CA GLY A 186 -22.74 -3.98 44.73
C GLY A 186 -22.81 -4.37 43.22
N ARG A 187 -23.84 -3.90 42.53
CA ARG A 187 -24.05 -4.18 41.07
C ARG A 187 -23.31 -3.22 40.15
N ASN A 188 -22.65 -2.20 40.66
CA ASN A 188 -21.94 -1.20 39.91
C ASN A 188 -20.44 -1.50 39.88
N SER A 189 -19.80 -1.38 38.75
CA SER A 189 -18.35 -1.47 38.62
C SER A 189 -17.85 -0.27 37.80
N LEU A 190 -16.90 0.46 38.36
CA LEU A 190 -16.27 1.63 37.73
C LEU A 190 -14.77 1.35 37.58
N ALA A 191 -14.24 1.75 36.42
CA ALA A 191 -12.80 1.81 36.19
C ALA A 191 -12.46 3.11 35.46
N ALA A 192 -11.44 3.79 35.96
CA ALA A 192 -10.92 5.03 35.40
C ALA A 192 -9.42 4.89 35.11
N MET A 193 -8.97 5.54 34.08
CA MET A 193 -7.57 5.64 33.72
C MET A 193 -7.27 7.06 33.24
N ALA A 194 -6.14 7.62 33.66
CA ALA A 194 -5.63 8.88 33.12
C ALA A 194 -4.12 8.79 32.94
N GLY A 195 -3.62 9.41 31.89
CA GLY A 195 -2.20 9.31 31.57
C GLY A 195 -1.70 10.33 30.58
N VAL A 196 -0.41 10.24 30.35
CA VAL A 196 0.34 11.08 29.39
C VAL A 196 1.21 10.19 28.52
N GLN A 197 1.31 10.54 27.25
CA GLN A 197 2.18 9.90 26.28
C GLN A 197 3.05 10.96 25.61
N TYR A 198 4.31 10.66 25.45
CA TYR A 198 5.26 11.46 24.66
C TYR A 198 5.98 10.56 23.69
N SER A 199 6.12 11.00 22.44
CA SER A 199 6.99 10.35 21.46
C SER A 199 7.85 11.38 20.75
N TYR A 200 9.10 11.00 20.53
CA TYR A 200 10.08 11.80 19.81
C TYR A 200 10.78 10.93 18.79
N LYS A 201 10.84 11.41 17.58
CA LYS A 201 11.49 10.70 16.46
C LYS A 201 12.51 11.61 15.80
N ASP A 202 13.71 11.09 15.55
CA ASP A 202 14.72 11.72 14.73
C ASP A 202 15.18 10.81 13.59
N TYR A 203 15.60 11.44 12.53
CA TYR A 203 16.07 10.78 11.32
C TYR A 203 17.26 11.54 10.75
N ASP A 204 18.28 10.79 10.35
CA ASP A 204 19.47 11.31 9.67
C ASP A 204 19.74 10.44 8.43
N TYR A 205 19.85 11.07 7.28
CA TYR A 205 20.11 10.42 6.01
C TYR A 205 21.23 11.14 5.28
N SER A 206 22.30 10.40 4.96
CA SER A 206 23.49 10.94 4.33
C SER A 206 23.86 10.11 3.09
N PRO A 207 23.57 10.61 1.88
CA PRO A 207 23.97 9.99 0.64
C PRO A 207 25.32 10.52 0.15
N THR A 208 26.11 9.65 -0.46
CA THR A 208 27.31 10.02 -1.22
C THR A 208 27.30 9.26 -2.54
N LYS A 209 27.44 9.95 -3.66
CA LYS A 209 27.55 9.40 -5.00
C LYS A 209 28.91 9.77 -5.58
N VAL A 210 29.62 8.78 -6.10
CA VAL A 210 30.89 8.97 -6.84
C VAL A 210 30.69 8.45 -8.25
N MET A 211 30.97 9.32 -9.22
CA MET A 211 30.85 9.01 -10.65
C MET A 211 32.22 8.61 -11.21
N ASP A 212 32.19 7.98 -12.37
CA ASP A 212 33.42 7.64 -13.16
C ASP A 212 34.44 6.78 -12.40
N ILE A 213 33.92 5.85 -11.60
CA ILE A 213 34.78 4.87 -10.91
C ILE A 213 35.23 3.77 -11.88
N LEU A 214 36.39 3.21 -11.65
CA LEU A 214 36.87 2.04 -12.39
C LEU A 214 35.97 0.83 -12.08
N PRO A 215 35.41 0.14 -13.09
CA PRO A 215 34.49 -1.01 -12.87
C PRO A 215 35.09 -2.16 -12.07
N SER A 216 36.40 -2.31 -12.12
CA SER A 216 37.19 -3.34 -11.40
C SER A 216 37.40 -3.03 -9.91
N LEU A 217 37.27 -1.77 -9.50
CA LEU A 217 37.50 -1.38 -8.11
C LEU A 217 36.19 -1.46 -7.31
N ASN A 218 36.30 -2.14 -6.18
CA ASN A 218 35.20 -2.24 -5.20
C ASN A 218 35.25 -1.16 -4.11
N ILE A 219 36.08 -0.15 -4.29
CA ILE A 219 36.33 0.94 -3.33
C ILE A 219 36.13 2.28 -4.02
N ILE A 220 35.73 3.29 -3.25
CA ILE A 220 35.78 4.68 -3.69
C ILE A 220 37.22 5.11 -3.75
N ASN A 221 37.77 5.27 -4.96
CA ASN A 221 39.01 5.97 -5.13
C ASN A 221 38.70 7.47 -5.30
N GLY A 222 39.53 8.34 -4.77
CA GLY A 222 39.28 9.78 -4.77
C GLY A 222 39.32 10.50 -6.13
N ASN A 223 39.30 9.76 -7.25
CA ASN A 223 39.51 10.32 -8.60
C ASN A 223 38.19 10.61 -9.34
N GLY A 224 37.02 10.21 -8.82
CA GLY A 224 35.73 10.47 -9.43
C GLY A 224 35.05 11.74 -8.92
N THR A 225 34.08 12.25 -9.67
CA THR A 225 33.23 13.36 -9.23
C THR A 225 32.36 12.95 -8.06
N ILE A 226 32.53 13.59 -6.90
CA ILE A 226 31.80 13.31 -5.67
C ILE A 226 30.61 14.27 -5.54
N THR A 227 29.41 13.72 -5.27
CA THR A 227 28.23 14.49 -4.96
C THR A 227 27.52 13.94 -3.72
N LEU A 228 26.91 14.83 -2.92
CA LEU A 228 26.10 14.45 -1.77
C LEU A 228 24.64 14.20 -2.20
N ARG A 229 24.43 13.24 -3.09
CA ARG A 229 23.12 12.90 -3.64
C ARG A 229 22.97 11.38 -3.80
N ASN A 230 21.73 10.92 -3.73
CA ASN A 230 21.38 9.52 -4.04
C ASN A 230 21.12 9.32 -5.55
N GLN A 231 20.70 8.13 -5.93
CA GLN A 231 20.31 7.79 -7.31
C GLN A 231 19.16 8.66 -7.87
N ASN A 232 18.28 9.15 -6.99
CA ASN A 232 17.15 10.00 -7.36
C ASN A 232 17.47 11.50 -7.20
N ASN A 233 18.74 11.84 -7.12
CA ASN A 233 19.24 13.20 -6.97
C ASN A 233 18.88 13.88 -5.62
N SER A 234 18.45 13.12 -4.62
CA SER A 234 18.11 13.61 -3.28
C SER A 234 19.36 13.77 -2.41
N GLY A 235 19.51 14.91 -1.78
CA GLY A 235 20.60 15.22 -0.86
C GLY A 235 20.40 14.71 0.57
N PRO A 236 21.30 15.12 1.48
CA PRO A 236 21.17 14.80 2.90
C PRO A 236 19.85 15.30 3.49
N GLN A 237 19.31 14.55 4.44
CA GLN A 237 18.08 14.90 5.14
C GLN A 237 18.25 14.69 6.63
N LYS A 238 17.90 15.69 7.41
CA LYS A 238 17.85 15.59 8.86
C LYS A 238 16.57 16.23 9.37
N TRP A 239 15.80 15.48 10.17
CA TRP A 239 14.56 16.00 10.70
C TRP A 239 14.18 15.35 12.03
N GLN A 240 13.31 16.04 12.75
CA GLN A 240 12.79 15.65 14.04
C GLN A 240 11.30 15.87 14.08
N GLU A 241 10.58 15.06 14.81
CA GLU A 241 9.15 15.24 15.11
C GLU A 241 8.85 14.78 16.53
N ALA A 242 7.92 15.47 17.18
CA ALA A 242 7.46 15.14 18.52
C ALA A 242 5.93 15.16 18.59
N GLN A 243 5.40 14.29 19.42
CA GLN A 243 3.98 14.25 19.76
C GLN A 243 3.84 14.13 21.27
N MET A 244 2.82 14.80 21.81
CA MET A 244 2.45 14.69 23.21
C MET A 244 0.94 14.56 23.33
N SER A 245 0.49 13.67 24.20
CA SER A 245 -0.93 13.38 24.36
C SER A 245 -1.27 13.25 25.84
N TYR A 246 -2.38 13.83 26.23
CA TYR A 246 -3.05 13.56 27.49
C TYR A 246 -4.28 12.70 27.19
N PHE A 247 -4.50 11.67 27.98
CA PHE A 247 -5.62 10.77 27.74
C PHE A 247 -6.29 10.33 29.03
N ALA A 248 -7.58 10.04 28.92
CA ALA A 248 -8.37 9.48 30.00
C ALA A 248 -9.40 8.50 29.47
N ARG A 249 -9.77 7.52 30.26
CA ARG A 249 -10.83 6.56 29.99
C ARG A 249 -11.65 6.33 31.24
N LEU A 250 -12.96 6.24 31.06
CA LEU A 250 -13.91 5.89 32.10
C LEU A 250 -14.77 4.72 31.63
N ASN A 251 -14.81 3.64 32.37
CA ASN A 251 -15.67 2.50 32.13
C ASN A 251 -16.67 2.35 33.27
N TYR A 252 -17.93 2.20 32.92
CA TYR A 252 -19.01 1.90 33.85
C TYR A 252 -19.72 0.63 33.42
N ASN A 253 -19.95 -0.26 34.35
CA ASN A 253 -20.67 -1.51 34.17
C ASN A 253 -21.71 -1.67 35.27
N PHE A 254 -22.97 -1.79 34.85
CA PHE A 254 -24.06 -2.08 35.75
C PHE A 254 -24.54 -3.53 35.57
N ASP A 255 -24.38 -4.34 36.64
CA ASP A 255 -24.81 -5.72 36.71
C ASP A 255 -24.30 -6.62 35.58
N TYR A 256 -23.15 -6.26 34.99
CA TYR A 256 -22.65 -6.90 33.74
C TYR A 256 -23.61 -6.91 32.55
N LYS A 257 -24.69 -6.13 32.62
CA LYS A 257 -25.73 -5.99 31.57
C LYS A 257 -25.54 -4.76 30.73
N TYR A 258 -25.32 -3.62 31.38
CA TYR A 258 -25.19 -2.31 30.71
C TYR A 258 -23.78 -1.82 30.87
N LEU A 259 -23.13 -1.60 29.75
CA LEU A 259 -21.73 -1.23 29.66
C LEU A 259 -21.64 0.15 29.00
N ILE A 260 -20.92 1.07 29.60
CA ILE A 260 -20.66 2.40 29.02
C ILE A 260 -19.16 2.68 29.16
N GLU A 261 -18.54 3.17 28.07
CA GLU A 261 -17.15 3.62 28.07
C GLU A 261 -17.04 5.00 27.45
N GLY A 262 -16.28 5.88 28.09
CA GLY A 262 -15.87 7.18 27.56
C GLY A 262 -14.36 7.24 27.43
N ASN A 263 -13.86 7.68 26.28
CA ASN A 263 -12.44 7.88 25.99
C ASN A 263 -12.20 9.35 25.61
N PHE A 264 -11.13 9.94 26.12
CA PHE A 264 -10.76 11.33 25.89
C PHE A 264 -9.28 11.43 25.58
N ARG A 265 -8.91 12.24 24.58
CA ARG A 265 -7.52 12.53 24.21
C ARG A 265 -7.36 13.98 23.85
N TYR A 266 -6.26 14.56 24.29
CA TYR A 266 -5.81 15.89 23.87
C TYR A 266 -4.40 15.73 23.30
N ASP A 267 -4.32 15.77 21.98
CA ASP A 267 -3.13 15.42 21.21
C ASP A 267 -2.47 16.68 20.62
N GLY A 268 -1.15 16.78 20.80
CA GLY A 268 -0.32 17.83 20.23
C GLY A 268 0.78 17.27 19.34
N SER A 269 1.02 17.88 18.18
CA SER A 269 2.05 17.46 17.23
C SER A 269 2.92 18.63 16.78
N SER A 270 4.23 18.41 16.72
CA SER A 270 5.21 19.40 16.22
C SER A 270 5.10 19.68 14.72
N LYS A 271 4.30 18.92 13.97
CA LYS A 271 4.05 19.16 12.54
C LYS A 271 3.21 20.43 12.30
N PHE A 272 2.43 20.84 13.28
CA PHE A 272 1.57 22.01 13.19
C PHE A 272 2.22 23.23 13.84
N ARG A 273 1.79 24.40 13.41
CA ARG A 273 2.15 25.68 14.04
C ARG A 273 1.64 25.71 15.49
N PRO A 274 2.28 26.48 16.39
CA PRO A 274 1.92 26.49 17.81
C PRO A 274 0.43 26.71 18.08
N GLU A 275 -0.22 27.59 17.33
CA GLU A 275 -1.63 27.95 17.46
C GLU A 275 -2.60 26.81 17.06
N ASN A 276 -2.20 25.91 16.14
CA ASN A 276 -3.02 24.83 15.59
C ASN A 276 -2.54 23.42 16.01
N ARG A 277 -1.61 23.37 16.95
CA ARG A 277 -0.89 22.15 17.32
C ARG A 277 -1.74 21.15 18.06
N TRP A 278 -2.65 21.63 18.91
CA TRP A 278 -3.41 20.81 19.84
C TRP A 278 -4.84 20.60 19.37
N ALA A 279 -5.32 19.35 19.50
CA ALA A 279 -6.70 19.01 19.20
C ALA A 279 -7.26 18.03 20.23
N PHE A 280 -8.57 18.14 20.47
CA PHE A 280 -9.31 17.30 21.41
C PHE A 280 -10.14 16.27 20.66
N PHE A 281 -9.98 15.00 21.04
CA PHE A 281 -10.70 13.87 20.49
C PHE A 281 -11.38 13.10 21.61
N TRP A 282 -12.57 12.62 21.35
CA TRP A 282 -13.34 11.87 22.33
C TRP A 282 -14.18 10.79 21.68
N GLY A 283 -14.56 9.80 22.46
CA GLY A 283 -15.43 8.73 22.03
C GLY A 283 -16.26 8.20 23.18
N VAL A 284 -17.43 7.70 22.85
CA VAL A 284 -18.33 7.01 23.76
C VAL A 284 -18.79 5.71 23.14
N SER A 285 -18.88 4.66 23.93
CA SER A 285 -19.50 3.40 23.52
C SER A 285 -20.46 2.90 24.57
N ALA A 286 -21.52 2.23 24.13
CA ALA A 286 -22.48 1.56 24.97
C ALA A 286 -22.67 0.12 24.51
N GLY A 287 -22.87 -0.77 25.48
CA GLY A 287 -23.14 -2.17 25.24
C GLY A 287 -24.28 -2.66 26.12
N TRP A 288 -25.21 -3.40 25.55
CA TRP A 288 -26.31 -4.04 26.25
C TRP A 288 -26.26 -5.55 26.03
N ARG A 289 -26.02 -6.30 27.12
CA ARG A 289 -26.04 -7.77 27.12
C ARG A 289 -27.45 -8.24 27.33
N ILE A 290 -28.19 -8.39 26.23
CA ILE A 290 -29.61 -8.73 26.21
C ILE A 290 -29.87 -10.13 26.80
N ASN A 291 -28.91 -11.04 26.61
CA ASN A 291 -28.98 -12.40 27.19
C ASN A 291 -28.99 -12.44 28.72
N GLU A 292 -28.53 -11.37 29.38
CA GLU A 292 -28.53 -11.27 30.86
C GLU A 292 -29.87 -10.73 31.40
N GLU A 293 -30.81 -10.36 30.54
CA GLU A 293 -32.10 -9.87 30.95
C GLU A 293 -33.02 -10.98 31.46
N SER A 294 -33.91 -10.63 32.40
CA SER A 294 -34.81 -11.60 33.06
C SER A 294 -35.71 -12.32 32.06
N PHE A 295 -36.13 -11.66 30.97
CA PHE A 295 -37.01 -12.24 29.95
C PHE A 295 -36.31 -13.24 29.01
N LEU A 296 -34.96 -13.30 29.00
CA LEU A 296 -34.17 -14.28 28.24
C LEU A 296 -33.50 -15.33 29.10
N LYS A 297 -33.58 -15.24 30.44
CA LYS A 297 -32.87 -16.12 31.36
C LYS A 297 -33.20 -17.60 31.18
N ASP A 298 -34.44 -17.91 30.81
CA ASP A 298 -34.94 -19.27 30.59
C ASP A 298 -34.72 -19.78 29.16
N VAL A 299 -34.16 -18.94 28.29
CA VAL A 299 -33.92 -19.27 26.88
C VAL A 299 -32.51 -19.86 26.75
N THR A 300 -32.38 -21.16 26.97
CA THR A 300 -31.10 -21.86 27.08
C THR A 300 -30.28 -21.95 25.79
N TRP A 301 -30.91 -21.74 24.64
CA TRP A 301 -30.23 -21.79 23.35
C TRP A 301 -29.56 -20.47 22.95
N ILE A 302 -29.85 -19.35 23.64
CA ILE A 302 -29.19 -18.06 23.49
C ILE A 302 -28.11 -17.95 24.58
N ASN A 303 -26.84 -18.07 24.19
CA ASN A 303 -25.74 -18.00 25.12
C ASN A 303 -25.11 -16.60 25.20
N GLU A 304 -25.15 -15.88 24.10
CA GLU A 304 -24.70 -14.50 23.97
C GLU A 304 -25.62 -13.73 23.03
N LEU A 305 -26.08 -12.58 23.46
CA LEU A 305 -26.78 -11.61 22.63
C LEU A 305 -26.46 -10.22 23.18
N LYS A 306 -25.57 -9.50 22.46
CA LYS A 306 -25.09 -8.19 22.89
C LYS A 306 -25.23 -7.20 21.77
N LEU A 307 -25.97 -6.14 22.01
CA LEU A 307 -26.02 -4.96 21.16
C LEU A 307 -24.97 -3.96 21.64
N ARG A 308 -24.19 -3.40 20.72
CA ARG A 308 -23.22 -2.35 20.99
C ARG A 308 -23.31 -1.22 19.99
N ALA A 309 -23.09 -0.01 20.47
CA ALA A 309 -23.00 1.18 19.63
C ALA A 309 -21.84 2.05 20.09
N SER A 310 -21.17 2.71 19.18
CA SER A 310 -20.11 3.64 19.51
C SER A 310 -20.10 4.84 18.57
N TYR A 311 -19.65 5.96 19.14
CA TYR A 311 -19.26 7.17 18.42
C TYR A 311 -17.90 7.62 18.91
N GLY A 312 -17.04 8.06 17.99
CA GLY A 312 -15.74 8.61 18.39
C GLY A 312 -15.12 9.45 17.30
N THR A 313 -14.27 10.37 17.74
CA THR A 313 -13.44 11.21 16.87
C THR A 313 -11.98 10.81 17.00
N VAL A 314 -11.26 10.82 15.87
CA VAL A 314 -9.82 10.53 15.80
C VAL A 314 -9.14 11.57 14.93
N GLY A 315 -8.01 12.09 15.40
CA GLY A 315 -7.16 13.00 14.63
C GLY A 315 -6.28 12.26 13.64
N ASN A 316 -6.16 12.79 12.44
CA ASN A 316 -5.18 12.35 11.45
C ASN A 316 -4.25 13.50 11.08
N GLN A 317 -2.95 13.24 11.03
CA GLN A 317 -1.89 14.14 10.58
C GLN A 317 -1.09 13.55 9.40
N GLY A 318 -1.61 12.49 8.81
CA GLY A 318 -1.07 11.91 7.57
C GLY A 318 -1.17 12.93 6.44
N GLY A 319 -0.19 12.97 5.53
CA GLY A 319 -0.18 13.95 4.44
C GLY A 319 0.33 15.35 4.82
N ILE A 320 0.68 15.61 6.09
CA ILE A 320 1.36 16.82 6.53
C ILE A 320 2.84 16.52 6.68
N ASP A 321 3.65 17.24 5.92
CA ASP A 321 5.09 17.16 6.03
C ASP A 321 5.60 17.88 7.28
N ARG A 322 6.77 17.49 7.74
CA ARG A 322 7.47 18.17 8.82
C ARG A 322 7.87 19.55 8.37
N TYR A 323 7.77 20.53 9.27
CA TYR A 323 8.09 21.93 8.98
C TYR A 323 7.23 22.58 7.90
N ASP A 324 6.11 21.99 7.54
CA ASP A 324 5.20 22.45 6.47
C ASP A 324 4.54 23.83 6.77
N GLY A 325 4.58 24.25 8.04
CA GLY A 325 4.18 25.59 8.48
C GLY A 325 5.28 26.65 8.41
N ILE A 326 6.49 26.31 7.91
CA ILE A 326 7.63 27.22 7.83
C ILE A 326 7.87 27.56 6.36
N GLN A 327 7.81 28.87 6.01
CA GLN A 327 8.13 29.32 4.66
C GLN A 327 9.64 29.17 4.43
N LEU A 328 10.02 28.38 3.45
CA LEU A 328 11.39 28.24 2.98
C LEU A 328 11.60 29.15 1.77
N PHE A 329 12.81 29.68 1.66
CA PHE A 329 13.22 30.49 0.54
C PHE A 329 14.44 29.86 -0.13
N ASN A 330 14.45 29.84 -1.46
CA ASN A 330 15.63 29.54 -2.24
C ASN A 330 16.43 30.80 -2.46
N PHE A 331 17.74 30.69 -2.34
CA PHE A 331 18.69 31.71 -2.76
C PHE A 331 19.44 31.21 -4.01
N THR A 332 19.27 31.92 -5.12
CA THR A 332 20.00 31.62 -6.36
C THR A 332 20.97 32.72 -6.68
N GLN A 333 22.26 32.46 -6.47
CA GLN A 333 23.31 33.41 -6.79
C GLN A 333 23.37 33.61 -8.32
N ASN A 334 23.42 34.88 -8.73
CA ASN A 334 23.46 35.23 -10.16
C ASN A 334 22.29 34.65 -10.99
N GLY A 335 21.11 34.49 -10.40
CA GLY A 335 19.91 33.93 -11.05
C GLY A 335 19.00 34.97 -11.68
N GLY A 336 19.13 36.23 -11.32
CA GLY A 336 18.25 37.34 -11.72
C GLY A 336 18.65 38.09 -12.98
N ALA A 337 18.07 39.28 -13.12
CA ALA A 337 18.36 40.18 -14.22
C ALA A 337 19.78 40.77 -14.15
N TYR A 338 20.31 41.16 -15.30
CA TYR A 338 21.56 41.91 -15.37
C TYR A 338 21.33 43.40 -15.06
N ILE A 339 22.19 43.97 -14.22
CA ILE A 339 22.33 45.42 -14.00
C ILE A 339 23.78 45.77 -14.32
N GLY A 340 24.03 46.39 -15.47
CA GLY A 340 25.38 46.53 -16.01
C GLY A 340 26.02 45.17 -16.26
N ASP A 341 27.25 44.96 -15.80
CA ASP A 341 28.01 43.72 -15.94
C ASP A 341 27.72 42.68 -14.83
N SER A 342 26.84 43.02 -13.86
CA SER A 342 26.55 42.17 -12.73
C SER A 342 25.15 41.54 -12.84
N ARG A 343 25.08 40.25 -12.61
CA ARG A 343 23.81 39.52 -12.51
C ARG A 343 23.33 39.48 -11.08
N LEU A 344 22.07 39.90 -10.86
CA LEU A 344 21.48 39.89 -9.53
C LEU A 344 21.28 38.48 -8.99
N SER A 345 21.42 38.33 -7.68
CA SER A 345 20.92 37.16 -6.98
C SER A 345 19.44 37.30 -6.70
N ILE A 346 18.71 36.22 -6.73
CA ILE A 346 17.29 36.17 -6.42
C ILE A 346 16.99 35.34 -5.19
N VAL A 347 15.93 35.73 -4.50
CA VAL A 347 15.31 34.97 -3.41
C VAL A 347 13.87 34.69 -3.82
N ASP A 348 13.48 33.44 -3.84
CA ASP A 348 12.11 33.01 -4.14
C ASP A 348 11.55 32.09 -3.07
N THR A 349 10.25 31.82 -3.11
CA THR A 349 9.52 31.02 -2.11
C THR A 349 9.68 29.50 -2.27
N ASN A 350 10.70 29.03 -2.96
CA ASN A 350 10.90 27.59 -3.25
C ASN A 350 9.73 26.93 -3.99
N GLY A 351 8.96 27.72 -4.76
CA GLY A 351 7.86 27.22 -5.58
C GLY A 351 6.65 26.69 -4.79
N LYS A 352 6.55 27.02 -3.48
CA LYS A 352 5.45 26.54 -2.63
C LYS A 352 5.07 27.59 -1.57
N LEU A 353 3.81 27.98 -1.58
CA LEU A 353 3.23 28.78 -0.50
C LEU A 353 2.85 27.89 0.69
N ILE A 354 2.87 28.45 1.89
CA ILE A 354 2.43 27.77 3.11
C ILE A 354 1.00 28.16 3.49
N SER A 355 0.28 27.22 4.12
CA SER A 355 -0.99 27.53 4.80
C SER A 355 -0.73 27.81 6.28
N THR A 356 -1.24 28.92 6.80
CA THR A 356 -1.15 29.29 8.21
C THR A 356 -2.16 28.56 9.08
N ASP A 357 -3.28 28.11 8.49
CA ASP A 357 -4.46 27.61 9.22
C ASP A 357 -4.56 26.08 9.23
N ARG A 358 -3.51 25.41 8.76
CA ARG A 358 -3.48 23.97 8.69
C ARG A 358 -3.52 23.33 10.07
N THR A 359 -4.45 22.38 10.25
CA THR A 359 -4.69 21.67 11.51
C THR A 359 -4.98 20.20 11.28
N TRP A 360 -5.30 19.46 12.32
CA TRP A 360 -5.67 18.06 12.29
C TRP A 360 -6.89 17.81 11.41
N GLU A 361 -6.82 16.76 10.59
CA GLU A 361 -8.03 16.18 10.01
C GLU A 361 -8.80 15.45 11.11
N THR A 362 -10.11 15.57 11.13
CA THR A 362 -10.96 14.92 12.13
C THR A 362 -11.82 13.85 11.49
N ILE A 363 -11.60 12.62 11.90
CA ILE A 363 -12.37 11.46 11.45
C ILE A 363 -13.40 11.12 12.53
N LYS A 364 -14.68 11.22 12.19
CA LYS A 364 -15.82 10.82 13.01
C LYS A 364 -16.21 9.40 12.63
N ASN A 365 -16.29 8.51 13.62
CA ASN A 365 -16.66 7.11 13.43
C ASN A 365 -17.97 6.83 14.18
N TYR A 366 -18.91 6.19 13.51
CA TYR A 366 -20.17 5.67 14.05
C TYR A 366 -20.17 4.17 13.79
N ASN A 367 -20.53 3.40 14.79
CA ASN A 367 -20.55 1.96 14.69
C ASN A 367 -21.74 1.40 15.48
N VAL A 368 -22.45 0.43 14.90
CA VAL A 368 -23.49 -0.36 15.57
C VAL A 368 -23.24 -1.82 15.26
N ALA A 369 -23.26 -2.67 16.28
CA ALA A 369 -23.00 -4.09 16.09
C ALA A 369 -23.82 -4.97 17.01
N LEU A 370 -24.11 -6.19 16.55
CA LEU A 370 -24.74 -7.27 17.26
C LEU A 370 -23.78 -8.46 17.37
N ASP A 371 -23.40 -8.82 18.59
CA ASP A 371 -22.64 -10.03 18.88
C ASP A 371 -23.62 -11.10 19.37
N PHE A 372 -23.53 -12.31 18.83
CA PHE A 372 -24.43 -13.40 19.20
C PHE A 372 -23.74 -14.76 19.31
N GLY A 373 -24.25 -15.58 20.21
CA GLY A 373 -23.83 -16.95 20.42
C GLY A 373 -25.06 -17.82 20.74
N PHE A 374 -25.28 -18.86 19.94
CA PHE A 374 -26.42 -19.74 20.04
C PHE A 374 -26.02 -21.21 20.18
N LEU A 375 -26.96 -22.04 20.67
CA LEU A 375 -26.86 -23.51 20.73
C LEU A 375 -25.59 -23.96 21.49
N ASN A 376 -25.42 -23.49 22.72
CA ASN A 376 -24.20 -23.72 23.52
C ASN A 376 -22.92 -23.18 22.86
N ASN A 377 -23.05 -22.00 22.25
CA ASN A 377 -21.94 -21.34 21.51
C ASN A 377 -21.42 -22.13 20.29
N ARG A 378 -22.20 -23.09 19.76
CA ARG A 378 -21.86 -23.76 18.51
C ARG A 378 -21.90 -22.78 17.34
N LEU A 379 -22.92 -21.92 17.31
CA LEU A 379 -23.04 -20.84 16.35
C LEU A 379 -22.67 -19.52 17.05
N ARG A 380 -21.60 -18.87 16.57
CA ARG A 380 -21.18 -17.54 17.03
C ARG A 380 -21.01 -16.60 15.86
N GLY A 381 -21.34 -15.34 16.06
CA GLY A 381 -21.15 -14.35 15.04
C GLY A 381 -21.22 -12.93 15.54
N THR A 382 -20.81 -12.04 14.66
CA THR A 382 -20.92 -10.59 14.81
C THR A 382 -21.44 -10.02 13.50
N ALA A 383 -22.39 -9.10 13.58
CA ALA A 383 -22.83 -8.29 12.45
C ALA A 383 -22.64 -6.82 12.84
N GLU A 384 -22.02 -6.05 11.97
CA GLU A 384 -21.61 -4.68 12.25
C GLU A 384 -21.91 -3.77 11.07
N ALA A 385 -22.37 -2.55 11.35
CA ALA A 385 -22.50 -1.47 10.38
C ALA A 385 -21.69 -0.26 10.88
N PHE A 386 -20.93 0.37 9.98
CA PHE A 386 -20.11 1.51 10.32
C PHE A 386 -20.27 2.66 9.33
N TRP A 387 -20.10 3.87 9.83
CA TRP A 387 -19.93 5.10 9.06
C TRP A 387 -18.70 5.84 9.57
N LYS A 388 -17.89 6.29 8.63
CA LYS A 388 -16.73 7.15 8.87
C LYS A 388 -16.88 8.41 8.06
N ARG A 389 -16.69 9.55 8.68
CA ARG A 389 -16.68 10.84 8.00
C ARG A 389 -15.43 11.62 8.38
N CYS A 390 -14.67 12.01 7.38
CA CYS A 390 -13.54 12.91 7.53
C CYS A 390 -14.00 14.31 7.14
N ASP A 391 -14.06 15.21 8.09
CA ASP A 391 -14.19 16.64 7.85
C ASP A 391 -12.77 17.24 7.94
N ASN A 392 -12.52 18.33 7.25
CA ASN A 392 -11.21 18.98 7.19
C ASN A 392 -10.09 18.11 6.58
N MET A 393 -10.42 17.28 5.58
CA MET A 393 -9.43 16.52 4.84
C MET A 393 -8.48 17.47 4.11
N LEU A 394 -7.18 17.17 4.14
CA LEU A 394 -6.17 17.94 3.43
C LEU A 394 -6.26 17.68 1.93
N ILE A 395 -6.50 18.72 1.18
CA ILE A 395 -6.57 18.71 -0.28
C ILE A 395 -5.71 19.80 -0.90
N ALA A 396 -5.22 19.52 -2.12
CA ALA A 396 -4.61 20.55 -2.95
C ALA A 396 -5.73 21.34 -3.63
N VAL A 397 -5.75 22.64 -3.42
CA VAL A 397 -6.73 23.54 -4.04
C VAL A 397 -6.12 24.17 -5.27
N ASN A 398 -6.91 24.27 -6.36
CA ASN A 398 -6.48 24.95 -7.57
C ASN A 398 -6.69 26.46 -7.41
N TYR A 399 -5.61 27.19 -7.26
CA TYR A 399 -5.64 28.66 -7.30
C TYR A 399 -5.27 29.18 -8.70
N PRO A 400 -5.74 30.38 -9.06
CA PRO A 400 -5.31 31.02 -10.31
C PRO A 400 -3.79 31.17 -10.39
N ALA A 401 -3.22 30.95 -11.54
CA ALA A 401 -1.77 31.04 -11.81
C ALA A 401 -1.15 32.40 -11.45
N VAL A 402 -1.97 33.43 -11.25
CA VAL A 402 -1.53 34.78 -10.83
C VAL A 402 -0.82 34.78 -9.46
N LEU A 403 -1.00 33.73 -8.65
CA LEU A 403 -0.26 33.58 -7.39
C LEU A 403 1.23 33.34 -7.57
N GLY A 404 1.67 32.92 -8.75
CA GLY A 404 3.08 32.72 -9.10
C GLY A 404 3.71 31.45 -8.54
N ASP A 405 3.10 30.81 -7.54
CA ASP A 405 3.60 29.60 -6.85
C ASP A 405 2.51 28.54 -6.71
N ALA A 406 2.93 27.31 -6.38
CA ALA A 406 2.00 26.22 -6.13
C ALA A 406 1.14 26.51 -4.88
N ALA A 407 -0.14 26.22 -4.98
CA ALA A 407 -1.09 26.38 -3.89
C ALA A 407 -0.73 25.48 -2.70
N PRO A 408 -0.90 25.96 -1.45
CA PRO A 408 -0.78 25.10 -0.29
C PRO A 408 -1.95 24.12 -0.22
N THR A 409 -1.73 22.93 0.34
CA THR A 409 -2.82 22.07 0.77
C THR A 409 -3.56 22.71 1.95
N THR A 410 -4.87 22.59 1.99
CA THR A 410 -5.74 23.18 3.02
C THR A 410 -6.74 22.15 3.57
N ASN A 411 -7.29 22.39 4.76
CA ASN A 411 -8.26 21.52 5.43
C ASN A 411 -9.71 21.80 4.94
N LEU A 412 -9.98 21.68 3.65
CA LEU A 412 -11.29 21.98 3.05
C LEU A 412 -12.04 20.74 2.59
N GLY A 413 -11.36 19.63 2.36
CA GLY A 413 -11.96 18.42 1.83
C GLY A 413 -12.90 17.72 2.81
N LYS A 414 -13.89 17.01 2.26
CA LYS A 414 -14.79 16.14 3.03
C LYS A 414 -14.92 14.79 2.35
N PHE A 415 -14.85 13.75 3.16
CA PHE A 415 -14.86 12.37 2.72
C PHE A 415 -15.74 11.52 3.63
N GLU A 416 -16.41 10.55 3.05
CA GLU A 416 -17.26 9.61 3.78
C GLU A 416 -16.95 8.17 3.34
N ALA A 417 -16.95 7.24 4.30
CA ALA A 417 -16.91 5.82 4.03
C ALA A 417 -17.93 5.10 4.92
N HIS A 418 -18.61 4.10 4.39
CA HIS A 418 -19.56 3.28 5.13
C HIS A 418 -19.52 1.83 4.65
N GLY A 419 -19.96 0.94 5.52
CA GLY A 419 -19.96 -0.46 5.19
C GLY A 419 -20.62 -1.34 6.24
N TYR A 420 -20.60 -2.63 5.92
CA TYR A 420 -21.10 -3.71 6.77
C TYR A 420 -20.01 -4.77 6.91
N GLU A 421 -19.88 -5.31 8.11
CA GLU A 421 -18.96 -6.40 8.42
C GLU A 421 -19.71 -7.52 9.11
N GLY A 422 -19.38 -8.74 8.76
CA GLY A 422 -19.99 -9.91 9.35
C GLY A 422 -18.97 -11.03 9.54
N GLN A 423 -19.07 -11.70 10.66
CA GLN A 423 -18.36 -12.93 10.95
C GLN A 423 -19.35 -13.96 11.47
N LEU A 424 -19.26 -15.18 10.96
CA LEU A 424 -20.05 -16.30 11.42
C LEU A 424 -19.16 -17.54 11.57
N THR A 425 -19.29 -18.26 12.68
CA THR A 425 -18.56 -19.48 12.94
C THR A 425 -19.47 -20.52 13.56
N TRP A 426 -19.49 -21.69 12.95
CA TRP A 426 -20.10 -22.89 13.54
C TRP A 426 -18.96 -23.80 14.02
N SER A 427 -19.05 -24.25 15.27
CA SER A 427 -18.09 -25.21 15.86
C SER A 427 -18.86 -26.30 16.61
N ASP A 428 -18.58 -27.56 16.30
CA ASP A 428 -19.23 -28.71 16.96
C ASP A 428 -18.29 -29.92 16.99
N ASN A 429 -18.77 -30.98 17.62
CA ASN A 429 -18.06 -32.25 17.66
C ASN A 429 -19.00 -33.42 17.33
N ILE A 430 -18.51 -34.37 16.58
CA ILE A 430 -19.17 -35.63 16.24
C ILE A 430 -18.28 -36.75 16.76
N GLY A 431 -18.64 -37.32 17.90
CA GLY A 431 -17.79 -38.30 18.59
C GLY A 431 -16.42 -37.72 18.94
N LYS A 432 -15.36 -38.25 18.36
CA LYS A 432 -13.96 -37.76 18.55
C LYS A 432 -13.50 -36.72 17.51
N VAL A 433 -14.35 -36.38 16.59
CA VAL A 433 -14.06 -35.38 15.54
C VAL A 433 -14.54 -34.03 16.01
N ASN A 434 -13.64 -33.06 16.17
CA ASN A 434 -14.01 -31.67 16.35
C ASN A 434 -13.87 -30.96 15.01
N TYR A 435 -14.85 -30.15 14.65
CA TYR A 435 -14.81 -29.37 13.41
C TYR A 435 -15.34 -27.96 13.63
N HIS A 436 -14.87 -27.05 12.79
CA HIS A 436 -15.42 -25.71 12.68
C HIS A 436 -15.50 -25.29 11.22
N ILE A 437 -16.50 -24.46 10.93
CA ILE A 437 -16.69 -23.81 9.65
C ILE A 437 -17.01 -22.37 9.95
N GLY A 438 -16.32 -21.45 9.30
CA GLY A 438 -16.51 -20.04 9.53
C GLY A 438 -16.30 -19.20 8.28
N GLY A 439 -16.77 -17.97 8.34
CA GLY A 439 -16.57 -17.00 7.27
C GLY A 439 -16.62 -15.58 7.79
N THR A 440 -15.97 -14.71 7.05
CA THR A 440 -16.04 -13.26 7.23
C THR A 440 -16.46 -12.61 5.94
N LEU A 441 -17.19 -11.51 6.04
CA LEU A 441 -17.61 -10.69 4.92
C LEU A 441 -17.49 -9.23 5.32
N THR A 442 -16.85 -8.43 4.48
CA THR A 442 -16.77 -6.98 4.62
C THR A 442 -17.19 -6.35 3.30
N TYR A 443 -18.21 -5.51 3.34
CA TYR A 443 -18.56 -4.62 2.24
C TYR A 443 -18.33 -3.18 2.68
N ALA A 444 -17.46 -2.47 1.98
CA ALA A 444 -17.14 -1.08 2.27
C ALA A 444 -17.08 -0.24 1.00
N THR A 445 -17.67 0.93 1.04
CA THR A 445 -17.58 1.90 -0.04
C THR A 445 -17.28 3.28 0.54
N ASN A 446 -16.83 4.17 -0.33
CA ASN A 446 -16.50 5.53 0.07
C ASN A 446 -16.98 6.55 -0.96
N LYS A 447 -17.00 7.82 -0.56
CA LYS A 447 -17.43 8.93 -1.41
C LYS A 447 -16.69 10.20 -1.02
N LEU A 448 -16.11 10.86 -2.01
CA LEU A 448 -15.60 12.21 -1.86
C LEU A 448 -16.78 13.19 -1.87
N LEU A 449 -16.99 13.92 -0.79
CA LEU A 449 -18.13 14.84 -0.65
C LEU A 449 -17.78 16.26 -1.09
N ASP A 450 -16.52 16.68 -0.87
CA ASP A 450 -16.06 18.04 -1.17
C ASP A 450 -14.56 17.99 -1.47
N ASN A 451 -14.16 18.46 -2.60
CA ASN A 451 -12.76 18.49 -3.06
C ASN A 451 -12.19 19.92 -3.14
N GLY A 452 -12.93 20.93 -2.66
CA GLY A 452 -12.48 22.34 -2.70
C GLY A 452 -12.35 22.92 -4.10
N GLY A 453 -12.92 22.26 -5.10
CA GLY A 453 -12.91 22.64 -6.52
C GLY A 453 -12.85 21.43 -7.44
N ASP A 454 -13.43 21.55 -8.61
CA ASP A 454 -13.49 20.45 -9.59
C ASP A 454 -12.09 20.09 -10.12
N ALA A 455 -11.68 18.87 -9.90
CA ALA A 455 -10.55 18.30 -10.61
C ALA A 455 -10.97 17.93 -12.04
N ALA A 456 -10.22 18.31 -13.03
CA ALA A 456 -10.44 17.88 -14.40
C ALA A 456 -10.37 16.35 -14.48
N ILE A 457 -11.38 15.72 -15.09
CA ILE A 457 -11.34 14.29 -15.40
C ILE A 457 -10.26 14.09 -16.45
N ARG A 458 -9.42 13.09 -16.23
CA ARG A 458 -8.42 12.66 -17.21
C ARG A 458 -8.62 11.19 -17.52
N ALA A 459 -8.74 10.83 -18.78
CA ALA A 459 -8.82 9.44 -19.19
C ALA A 459 -7.58 8.68 -18.73
N GLY A 460 -7.79 7.53 -18.14
CA GLY A 460 -6.73 6.67 -17.66
C GLY A 460 -6.01 7.13 -16.40
N VAL A 461 -6.49 8.16 -15.75
CA VAL A 461 -5.97 8.62 -14.46
C VAL A 461 -6.96 8.24 -13.39
N VAL A 462 -6.44 7.67 -12.33
CA VAL A 462 -7.17 7.56 -11.07
C VAL A 462 -7.52 8.97 -10.63
N SER A 463 -8.80 9.30 -10.63
CA SER A 463 -9.29 10.66 -10.38
C SER A 463 -10.15 10.71 -9.13
N ASN A 464 -9.96 11.76 -8.33
CA ASN A 464 -10.81 12.09 -7.20
C ASN A 464 -11.83 13.14 -7.64
N ARG A 465 -13.09 12.74 -7.76
CA ARG A 465 -14.20 13.61 -8.14
C ARG A 465 -15.29 13.57 -7.09
N GLU A 466 -15.90 14.72 -6.82
CA GLU A 466 -17.04 14.82 -5.92
C GLU A 466 -18.19 13.89 -6.37
N GLY A 467 -18.76 13.23 -5.38
CA GLY A 467 -19.84 12.29 -5.64
C GLY A 467 -19.40 10.85 -5.93
N TYR A 468 -18.10 10.59 -6.13
CA TYR A 468 -17.54 9.29 -6.48
C TYR A 468 -16.57 8.78 -5.40
N PRO A 469 -16.27 7.46 -5.39
CA PRO A 469 -15.21 6.91 -4.56
C PRO A 469 -13.84 7.54 -4.87
N LEU A 470 -12.96 7.58 -3.88
CA LEU A 470 -11.55 7.91 -4.12
C LEU A 470 -10.95 6.87 -5.07
N ASN A 471 -9.93 7.29 -5.83
CA ASN A 471 -9.27 6.43 -6.80
C ASN A 471 -10.20 5.87 -7.88
N SER A 472 -11.25 6.62 -8.24
CA SER A 472 -12.16 6.25 -9.31
C SER A 472 -11.51 6.33 -10.68
N VAL A 473 -11.79 5.35 -11.52
CA VAL A 473 -11.36 5.30 -12.92
C VAL A 473 -12.47 5.88 -13.79
N PHE A 474 -12.13 6.89 -14.59
CA PHE A 474 -13.03 7.48 -15.58
C PHE A 474 -12.45 7.27 -16.98
N GLY A 475 -13.29 7.02 -17.94
CA GLY A 475 -12.88 6.83 -19.34
C GLY A 475 -14.06 6.79 -20.27
N LEU A 476 -13.78 6.55 -21.55
CA LEU A 476 -14.77 6.51 -22.61
C LEU A 476 -15.65 5.26 -22.51
N ARG A 477 -16.88 5.36 -23.00
CA ARG A 477 -17.73 4.19 -23.20
C ARG A 477 -17.40 3.56 -24.55
N TYR A 478 -16.91 2.32 -24.53
CA TYR A 478 -16.67 1.52 -25.72
C TYR A 478 -17.99 1.03 -26.30
N CYS A 479 -18.19 1.21 -27.61
CA CYS A 479 -19.42 0.81 -28.31
C CYS A 479 -19.21 -0.22 -29.43
N GLY A 480 -18.06 -0.85 -29.47
CA GLY A 480 -17.73 -1.90 -30.45
C GLY A 480 -16.50 -1.57 -31.31
N LYS A 481 -16.24 -2.44 -32.28
CA LYS A 481 -15.21 -2.23 -33.31
C LYS A 481 -15.86 -1.87 -34.64
N ILE A 482 -15.12 -1.14 -35.45
CA ILE A 482 -15.52 -0.81 -36.81
C ILE A 482 -15.55 -2.10 -37.64
N GLN A 483 -16.76 -2.55 -38.03
CA GLN A 483 -16.94 -3.84 -38.72
C GLN A 483 -16.97 -3.74 -40.24
N ASN A 484 -17.31 -2.58 -40.81
CA ASN A 484 -17.42 -2.38 -42.25
C ASN A 484 -17.12 -0.93 -42.66
N GLN A 485 -17.00 -0.73 -43.95
CA GLN A 485 -16.61 0.54 -44.52
C GLN A 485 -17.66 1.67 -44.28
N ASP A 486 -18.93 1.35 -44.29
CA ASP A 486 -20.01 2.32 -44.01
C ASP A 486 -19.94 2.85 -42.56
N GLN A 487 -19.67 1.96 -41.61
CA GLN A 487 -19.45 2.36 -40.22
C GLN A 487 -18.21 3.25 -40.06
N LEU A 488 -17.11 2.88 -40.74
CA LEU A 488 -15.87 3.67 -40.71
C LEU A 488 -16.10 5.09 -41.21
N GLU A 489 -16.75 5.23 -42.37
CA GLU A 489 -17.02 6.53 -43.01
C GLU A 489 -17.95 7.39 -42.14
N LYS A 490 -19.01 6.82 -41.59
CA LYS A 490 -19.92 7.50 -40.67
C LYS A 490 -19.22 7.94 -39.37
N TYR A 491 -18.38 7.09 -38.82
CA TYR A 491 -17.65 7.40 -37.62
C TYR A 491 -16.64 8.51 -37.81
N ILE A 492 -15.86 8.45 -38.91
CA ILE A 492 -14.89 9.50 -39.28
C ILE A 492 -15.63 10.81 -39.62
N ALA A 493 -16.73 10.76 -40.37
CA ALA A 493 -17.52 11.96 -40.73
C ALA A 493 -18.06 12.66 -39.46
N ARG A 494 -18.45 11.89 -38.44
CA ARG A 494 -19.00 12.44 -37.22
C ARG A 494 -17.90 13.06 -36.33
N TYR A 495 -16.76 12.42 -36.17
CA TYR A 495 -15.75 12.78 -35.16
C TYR A 495 -14.38 13.16 -35.74
N GLY A 496 -14.14 12.97 -37.05
CA GLY A 496 -12.82 13.09 -37.69
C GLY A 496 -12.27 14.50 -37.84
N ASN A 497 -13.08 15.52 -37.60
CA ASN A 497 -12.66 16.91 -37.79
C ASN A 497 -11.90 17.53 -36.62
N GLY A 498 -11.45 16.74 -35.68
CA GLY A 498 -10.36 16.86 -34.70
C GLY A 498 -10.13 18.15 -33.92
N ASN A 499 -10.95 19.18 -34.07
CA ASN A 499 -10.57 20.52 -33.63
C ASN A 499 -10.82 20.87 -32.15
N ASN A 500 -11.40 19.99 -31.32
CA ASN A 500 -11.57 20.26 -29.88
C ASN A 500 -11.94 19.00 -29.08
N GLY A 501 -11.30 17.88 -29.29
CA GLY A 501 -11.56 16.66 -28.57
C GLY A 501 -10.34 15.75 -28.50
N ILE A 502 -10.58 14.47 -28.26
CA ILE A 502 -9.58 13.43 -28.34
C ILE A 502 -9.10 13.34 -29.78
N ALA A 503 -7.80 13.46 -30.01
CA ALA A 503 -7.22 13.37 -31.35
C ALA A 503 -7.50 11.99 -31.95
N MET A 504 -8.46 11.94 -32.88
CA MET A 504 -8.75 10.72 -33.61
C MET A 504 -7.73 10.57 -34.76
N PRO A 505 -7.08 9.39 -34.91
CA PRO A 505 -6.19 9.14 -36.01
C PRO A 505 -6.92 9.25 -37.35
N ALA A 506 -6.33 9.96 -38.33
CA ALA A 506 -6.92 10.12 -39.68
C ALA A 506 -7.02 8.79 -40.45
N ASN A 507 -6.29 7.77 -40.02
CA ASN A 507 -6.13 6.48 -40.70
C ASN A 507 -6.72 5.31 -39.89
N LEU A 508 -7.82 5.53 -39.19
CA LEU A 508 -8.61 4.46 -38.59
C LEU A 508 -9.04 3.42 -39.64
N ARG A 509 -9.17 2.19 -39.20
CA ARG A 509 -9.42 1.05 -40.07
C ARG A 509 -10.54 0.16 -39.53
N LEU A 510 -10.93 -0.80 -40.33
CA LEU A 510 -11.78 -1.89 -39.87
C LEU A 510 -11.09 -2.61 -38.72
N GLY A 511 -11.85 -2.90 -37.66
CA GLY A 511 -11.38 -3.54 -36.45
C GLY A 511 -10.79 -2.61 -35.39
N ASP A 512 -10.66 -1.31 -35.67
CA ASP A 512 -10.30 -0.33 -34.66
C ASP A 512 -11.51 -0.03 -33.74
N ASN A 513 -11.26 0.38 -32.49
CA ASN A 513 -12.29 0.62 -31.48
C ASN A 513 -13.12 1.87 -31.79
N MET A 514 -14.41 1.81 -31.45
CA MET A 514 -15.32 2.97 -31.45
C MET A 514 -15.72 3.33 -30.03
N TYR A 515 -15.86 4.63 -29.79
CA TYR A 515 -16.31 5.19 -28.50
C TYR A 515 -17.57 6.03 -28.69
N GLU A 516 -18.38 6.09 -27.64
CA GLU A 516 -19.65 6.78 -27.62
C GLU A 516 -19.50 8.24 -27.19
N ASP A 517 -20.16 9.12 -27.92
CA ASP A 517 -20.44 10.50 -27.53
C ASP A 517 -21.63 10.47 -26.56
N VAL A 518 -21.31 10.47 -25.27
CA VAL A 518 -22.29 10.23 -24.20
C VAL A 518 -23.19 11.45 -23.99
N ASN A 519 -22.65 12.65 -24.19
CA ASN A 519 -23.40 13.89 -24.01
C ASN A 519 -24.13 14.34 -25.28
N GLY A 520 -23.85 13.74 -26.46
CA GLY A 520 -24.54 13.97 -27.70
C GLY A 520 -24.14 15.29 -28.40
N ASP A 521 -23.01 15.92 -28.04
CA ASP A 521 -22.58 17.20 -28.57
C ASP A 521 -21.82 17.10 -29.93
N GLY A 522 -21.65 15.88 -30.44
CA GLY A 522 -20.97 15.59 -31.70
C GLY A 522 -19.45 15.56 -31.60
N ARG A 523 -18.91 15.51 -30.39
CA ARG A 523 -17.45 15.46 -30.09
C ARG A 523 -17.15 14.27 -29.21
N LEU A 524 -15.91 13.80 -29.27
CA LEU A 524 -15.37 12.87 -28.28
C LEU A 524 -14.36 13.64 -27.42
N ASP A 525 -14.72 13.95 -26.20
CA ASP A 525 -13.85 14.69 -25.28
C ASP A 525 -13.98 14.22 -23.83
N GLU A 526 -13.41 14.97 -22.89
CA GLU A 526 -13.43 14.64 -21.47
C GLU A 526 -14.85 14.66 -20.85
N LYS A 527 -15.83 15.26 -21.55
CA LYS A 527 -17.22 15.28 -21.08
C LYS A 527 -17.94 13.95 -21.33
N ASP A 528 -17.38 13.09 -22.20
CA ASP A 528 -17.88 11.74 -22.48
C ASP A 528 -17.34 10.69 -21.51
N TYR A 529 -16.48 11.10 -20.57
CA TYR A 529 -15.93 10.16 -19.61
C TYR A 529 -17.00 9.73 -18.61
N VAL A 530 -17.19 8.44 -18.50
CA VAL A 530 -18.09 7.79 -17.55
C VAL A 530 -17.28 7.13 -16.42
N TYR A 531 -17.94 6.96 -15.28
CA TYR A 531 -17.36 6.19 -14.17
C TYR A 531 -17.24 4.72 -14.56
N LEU A 532 -16.04 4.16 -14.50
CA LEU A 532 -15.74 2.78 -14.88
C LEU A 532 -15.52 1.86 -13.69
N GLY A 533 -15.35 2.41 -12.50
CA GLY A 533 -15.12 1.65 -11.27
C GLY A 533 -13.97 2.19 -10.44
N THR A 534 -13.54 1.40 -9.46
CA THR A 534 -12.41 1.73 -8.59
C THR A 534 -11.54 0.48 -8.36
N ASP A 535 -10.23 0.69 -8.21
CA ASP A 535 -9.30 -0.39 -7.84
C ASP A 535 -9.46 -0.82 -6.37
N ASP A 536 -10.14 -0.03 -5.55
CA ASP A 536 -10.48 -0.41 -4.19
C ASP A 536 -11.53 -1.53 -4.19
N ALA A 537 -11.22 -2.64 -3.51
CA ALA A 537 -12.15 -3.75 -3.37
C ALA A 537 -13.29 -3.38 -2.42
N LYS A 538 -14.53 -3.30 -2.92
CA LYS A 538 -15.69 -3.02 -2.07
C LYS A 538 -16.13 -4.23 -1.28
N LEU A 539 -16.00 -5.43 -1.84
CA LEU A 539 -16.36 -6.68 -1.19
C LEU A 539 -15.10 -7.51 -0.92
N SER A 540 -14.88 -7.87 0.34
CA SER A 540 -13.84 -8.81 0.77
C SER A 540 -14.49 -9.91 1.60
N PHE A 541 -14.12 -11.15 1.37
CA PHE A 541 -14.67 -12.27 2.14
C PHE A 541 -13.64 -13.38 2.35
N SER A 542 -13.82 -14.12 3.41
CA SER A 542 -13.06 -15.34 3.67
C SER A 542 -13.97 -16.47 4.11
N PHE A 543 -13.55 -17.68 3.82
CA PHE A 543 -14.15 -18.90 4.31
C PHE A 543 -13.05 -19.76 4.92
N ASN A 544 -13.27 -20.29 6.12
CA ASN A 544 -12.35 -21.17 6.79
C ASN A 544 -13.07 -22.42 7.29
N ALA A 545 -12.39 -23.56 7.23
CA ALA A 545 -12.85 -24.80 7.80
C ALA A 545 -11.68 -25.51 8.48
N GLY A 546 -11.97 -26.19 9.57
CA GLY A 546 -10.99 -26.98 10.29
C GLY A 546 -11.60 -28.24 10.86
N LEU A 547 -10.77 -29.29 10.92
CA LEU A 547 -11.13 -30.60 11.46
C LEU A 547 -9.98 -31.14 12.29
N SER A 548 -10.28 -31.70 13.46
CA SER A 548 -9.30 -32.42 14.27
C SER A 548 -9.86 -33.76 14.74
N TRP A 549 -9.03 -34.80 14.63
CA TRP A 549 -9.37 -36.18 15.00
C TRP A 549 -8.13 -36.96 15.42
N ASN A 550 -8.10 -37.48 16.66
CA ASN A 550 -7.03 -38.33 17.17
C ASN A 550 -5.60 -37.81 16.85
N GLY A 551 -5.34 -36.53 17.03
CA GLY A 551 -4.04 -35.92 16.74
C GLY A 551 -3.89 -35.37 15.33
N PHE A 552 -4.66 -35.83 14.35
CA PHE A 552 -4.72 -35.27 13.02
C PHE A 552 -5.47 -33.93 13.03
N GLN A 553 -4.99 -32.98 12.27
CA GLN A 553 -5.58 -31.66 12.11
C GLN A 553 -5.52 -31.25 10.63
N VAL A 554 -6.63 -30.79 10.11
CA VAL A 554 -6.70 -30.19 8.78
C VAL A 554 -7.35 -28.82 8.93
N SER A 555 -6.76 -27.79 8.33
CA SER A 555 -7.36 -26.46 8.24
C SER A 555 -7.23 -25.94 6.82
N VAL A 556 -8.28 -25.28 6.34
CA VAL A 556 -8.35 -24.68 5.01
C VAL A 556 -8.86 -23.25 5.14
N VAL A 557 -8.26 -22.33 4.40
CA VAL A 557 -8.69 -20.94 4.32
C VAL A 557 -8.79 -20.52 2.85
N PHE A 558 -9.97 -20.04 2.46
CA PHE A 558 -10.20 -19.36 1.20
C PHE A 558 -10.30 -17.86 1.45
N GLN A 559 -9.82 -17.07 0.52
CA GLN A 559 -9.93 -15.62 0.51
C GLN A 559 -10.46 -15.18 -0.86
N GLY A 560 -11.38 -14.25 -0.85
CA GLY A 560 -11.93 -13.68 -2.06
C GLY A 560 -12.12 -12.18 -1.98
N VAL A 561 -12.13 -11.58 -3.14
CA VAL A 561 -12.43 -10.16 -3.36
C VAL A 561 -13.44 -10.06 -4.49
N GLY A 562 -14.43 -9.23 -4.32
CA GLY A 562 -15.40 -8.89 -5.35
C GLY A 562 -15.53 -7.38 -5.53
N ASP A 563 -16.24 -6.99 -6.56
CA ASP A 563 -16.50 -5.57 -6.89
C ASP A 563 -15.24 -4.70 -6.85
N ARG A 564 -14.25 -5.11 -7.64
CA ARG A 564 -13.00 -4.42 -7.87
C ARG A 564 -12.79 -4.24 -9.36
N THR A 565 -12.41 -3.05 -9.79
CA THR A 565 -12.09 -2.75 -11.18
C THR A 565 -10.59 -2.57 -11.34
N ILE A 566 -9.99 -3.29 -12.28
CA ILE A 566 -8.60 -3.10 -12.67
C ILE A 566 -8.58 -2.49 -14.06
N TRP A 567 -7.89 -1.38 -14.21
CA TRP A 567 -7.62 -0.82 -15.52
C TRP A 567 -6.31 -1.36 -16.06
N ARG A 568 -6.39 -2.02 -17.24
CA ARG A 568 -5.23 -2.47 -17.98
C ARG A 568 -4.81 -1.40 -18.99
N GLY A 569 -4.33 -0.32 -18.55
CA GLY A 569 -3.79 0.72 -19.41
C GLY A 569 -2.45 1.17 -18.87
N GLY A 570 -1.63 1.78 -19.67
CA GLY A 570 -0.42 2.42 -19.21
C GLY A 570 -0.73 3.56 -18.24
N ASP A 571 0.25 3.97 -17.46
CA ASP A 571 0.15 5.14 -16.63
C ASP A 571 0.13 6.41 -17.50
N ASN A 572 -1.08 6.82 -17.92
CA ASN A 572 -1.29 8.05 -18.69
C ASN A 572 -1.07 9.33 -17.86
N ASN A 573 -0.62 9.24 -16.61
CA ASN A 573 -0.19 10.41 -15.84
C ASN A 573 1.00 11.15 -16.48
N GLN A 574 1.65 10.53 -17.46
CA GLN A 574 2.74 11.16 -18.19
C GLN A 574 2.29 11.50 -19.62
N LYS A 575 1.94 12.76 -19.85
CA LYS A 575 1.74 13.29 -21.19
C LYS A 575 2.91 12.85 -22.10
N GLY A 576 2.61 12.05 -23.11
CA GLY A 576 3.56 11.66 -24.15
C GLY A 576 4.37 10.38 -23.91
N LYS A 577 4.13 9.62 -22.84
CA LYS A 577 4.68 8.28 -22.68
C LYS A 577 3.64 7.23 -23.01
N ASN A 578 3.95 6.43 -24.02
CA ASN A 578 3.21 5.22 -24.38
C ASN A 578 3.54 4.12 -23.39
N ASP A 579 2.91 4.14 -22.21
CA ASP A 579 3.02 3.02 -21.26
C ASP A 579 2.11 1.85 -21.61
N ASN A 580 1.78 1.73 -22.89
CA ASN A 580 1.05 0.59 -23.46
C ASN A 580 1.81 -0.75 -23.37
N TRP A 581 2.95 -0.76 -22.69
CA TRP A 581 3.79 -1.92 -22.41
C TRP A 581 3.07 -3.07 -21.70
N ARG A 582 1.94 -2.76 -21.04
CA ARG A 582 1.14 -3.75 -20.30
C ARG A 582 0.09 -4.45 -21.14
N ILE A 583 -0.03 -4.06 -22.41
CA ILE A 583 -1.01 -4.67 -23.32
C ILE A 583 -0.32 -5.75 -24.14
N PRO A 584 -0.84 -6.99 -24.16
CA PRO A 584 -0.19 -8.14 -24.82
C PRO A 584 0.10 -7.96 -26.31
N MET A 585 -0.44 -6.92 -26.90
CA MET A 585 -0.49 -6.68 -28.35
C MET A 585 0.44 -5.59 -28.85
N MET A 586 1.12 -4.86 -28.00
CA MET A 586 2.09 -3.88 -28.48
C MET A 586 3.40 -4.56 -28.81
N SER A 587 3.54 -4.94 -30.01
CA SER A 587 4.84 -5.25 -30.53
C SER A 587 5.35 -4.09 -31.38
N TRP A 588 6.42 -3.47 -30.94
CA TRP A 588 7.15 -2.47 -31.72
C TRP A 588 7.70 -3.05 -33.04
N TYR A 589 7.69 -4.38 -33.20
CA TYR A 589 8.38 -5.09 -34.26
C TYR A 589 7.55 -6.25 -34.84
N ASN A 590 6.24 -6.07 -34.94
CA ASN A 590 5.32 -7.03 -35.57
C ASN A 590 5.26 -8.43 -34.88
N ASN A 591 5.65 -8.53 -33.62
CA ASN A 591 5.53 -9.76 -32.84
C ASN A 591 4.36 -9.67 -31.86
N SER A 592 3.46 -10.61 -31.88
CA SER A 592 2.41 -10.76 -30.90
C SER A 592 2.71 -11.96 -29.98
N THR A 593 2.22 -11.90 -28.75
CA THR A 593 2.33 -13.04 -27.83
C THR A 593 1.39 -14.15 -28.26
N ASN A 594 1.72 -15.39 -27.91
CA ASN A 594 0.84 -16.55 -28.14
C ASN A 594 -0.55 -16.38 -27.52
N GLN A 595 -0.67 -15.52 -26.49
CA GLN A 595 -1.95 -15.21 -25.82
C GLN A 595 -2.91 -14.44 -26.74
N SER A 596 -2.42 -13.70 -27.71
CA SER A 596 -3.23 -12.90 -28.65
C SER A 596 -3.62 -13.64 -29.93
N VAL A 597 -3.05 -14.82 -30.17
CA VAL A 597 -3.37 -15.62 -31.37
C VAL A 597 -4.85 -15.99 -31.37
N GLY A 598 -5.55 -15.68 -32.47
CA GLY A 598 -7.00 -15.91 -32.61
C GLY A 598 -7.90 -14.94 -31.82
N LYS A 599 -7.32 -13.99 -31.08
CA LYS A 599 -8.07 -12.99 -30.28
C LYS A 599 -7.99 -11.58 -30.85
N VAL A 600 -7.38 -11.40 -32.00
CA VAL A 600 -7.24 -10.14 -32.74
C VAL A 600 -8.32 -10.07 -33.79
N TRP A 601 -8.93 -8.91 -33.96
CA TRP A 601 -9.93 -8.69 -35.00
C TRP A 601 -9.35 -8.93 -36.38
N SER A 602 -10.08 -9.71 -37.15
CA SER A 602 -9.95 -9.85 -38.63
C SER A 602 -11.34 -10.04 -39.20
N PRO A 603 -11.51 -9.96 -40.54
CA PRO A 603 -12.80 -10.28 -41.17
C PRO A 603 -13.34 -11.66 -40.79
N GLU A 604 -12.46 -12.62 -40.52
CA GLU A 604 -12.80 -13.99 -40.14
C GLU A 604 -13.11 -14.11 -38.60
N THR A 605 -12.66 -13.14 -37.79
CA THR A 605 -12.84 -13.09 -36.35
C THR A 605 -13.38 -11.73 -35.89
N PRO A 606 -14.58 -11.31 -36.36
CA PRO A 606 -15.11 -9.96 -36.13
C PRO A 606 -15.41 -9.68 -34.65
N ASP A 607 -15.66 -10.73 -33.85
CA ASP A 607 -15.96 -10.65 -32.41
C ASP A 607 -14.71 -10.81 -31.52
N ALA A 608 -13.50 -10.88 -32.13
CA ALA A 608 -12.26 -11.02 -31.37
C ALA A 608 -12.08 -9.90 -30.34
N HIS A 609 -11.46 -10.23 -29.21
CA HIS A 609 -11.32 -9.28 -28.09
C HIS A 609 -10.49 -8.05 -28.46
N TYR A 610 -9.33 -8.23 -29.07
CA TYR A 610 -8.40 -7.15 -29.39
C TYR A 610 -8.74 -6.45 -30.71
N PRO A 611 -8.46 -5.13 -30.83
CA PRO A 611 -8.61 -4.42 -32.10
C PRO A 611 -7.64 -4.93 -33.17
N THR A 612 -7.80 -4.44 -34.38
CA THR A 612 -6.88 -4.74 -35.50
C THR A 612 -5.43 -4.46 -35.13
N TYR A 613 -4.57 -5.40 -35.47
CA TYR A 613 -3.14 -5.27 -35.20
C TYR A 613 -2.51 -4.12 -36.03
N THR A 614 -1.71 -3.28 -35.36
CA THR A 614 -1.01 -2.18 -35.99
C THR A 614 0.29 -1.83 -35.26
N HIS A 615 1.29 -1.38 -36.00
CA HIS A 615 2.51 -0.78 -35.47
C HIS A 615 2.40 0.77 -35.39
N GLN A 616 1.28 1.34 -35.86
CA GLN A 616 1.10 2.80 -35.84
C GLN A 616 0.76 3.27 -34.42
N THR A 617 1.67 4.03 -33.84
CA THR A 617 1.56 4.53 -32.47
C THR A 617 0.26 5.28 -32.19
N GLN A 618 -0.18 6.14 -33.14
CA GLN A 618 -1.39 6.95 -32.95
C GLN A 618 -2.66 6.09 -32.86
N ILE A 619 -2.76 5.07 -33.72
CA ILE A 619 -3.90 4.13 -33.69
C ILE A 619 -3.87 3.28 -32.42
N ASN A 620 -2.69 2.84 -32.01
CA ASN A 620 -2.56 2.11 -30.74
C ASN A 620 -2.96 2.98 -29.54
N LEU A 621 -2.51 4.24 -29.49
CA LEU A 621 -2.92 5.17 -28.43
C LEU A 621 -4.43 5.34 -28.39
N TYR A 622 -5.06 5.44 -29.54
CA TYR A 622 -6.50 5.57 -29.67
C TYR A 622 -7.24 4.28 -29.22
N ASN A 623 -6.85 3.13 -29.77
CA ASN A 623 -7.50 1.86 -29.49
C ASN A 623 -7.40 1.44 -28.00
N TYR A 624 -6.32 1.84 -27.33
CA TYR A 624 -6.05 1.45 -25.95
C TYR A 624 -6.28 2.58 -24.94
N MET A 625 -7.07 3.60 -25.31
CA MET A 625 -7.50 4.62 -24.36
C MET A 625 -8.27 4.01 -23.20
N CYS A 626 -8.22 4.69 -22.05
CA CYS A 626 -9.04 4.30 -20.92
C CYS A 626 -10.52 4.30 -21.30
N SER A 627 -11.12 3.14 -21.22
CA SER A 627 -12.49 2.94 -21.66
C SER A 627 -13.10 1.70 -20.97
N SER A 628 -14.39 1.52 -21.10
CA SER A 628 -15.08 0.34 -20.57
C SER A 628 -14.57 -0.98 -21.19
N TRP A 629 -13.86 -0.94 -22.32
CA TRP A 629 -13.18 -2.10 -22.88
C TRP A 629 -11.86 -2.43 -22.18
N SER A 630 -11.12 -1.43 -21.72
CA SER A 630 -9.78 -1.60 -21.12
C SER A 630 -9.81 -1.86 -19.61
N VAL A 631 -10.99 -1.90 -18.99
CA VAL A 631 -11.15 -2.25 -17.58
C VAL A 631 -11.63 -3.68 -17.43
N GLU A 632 -11.09 -4.36 -16.43
CA GLU A 632 -11.43 -5.75 -16.11
C GLU A 632 -11.88 -5.88 -14.66
N SER A 633 -12.59 -6.98 -14.38
CA SER A 633 -12.95 -7.32 -13.01
C SER A 633 -11.73 -7.86 -12.26
N GLY A 634 -11.34 -7.17 -11.20
CA GLY A 634 -10.30 -7.63 -10.26
C GLY A 634 -10.81 -8.61 -9.21
N ALA A 635 -12.00 -9.20 -9.40
CA ALA A 635 -12.54 -10.21 -8.49
C ALA A 635 -11.77 -11.52 -8.58
N TYR A 636 -11.52 -12.13 -7.43
CA TYR A 636 -10.86 -13.44 -7.35
C TYR A 636 -11.34 -14.26 -6.15
N LEU A 637 -11.16 -15.56 -6.23
CA LEU A 637 -11.25 -16.51 -5.12
C LEU A 637 -9.96 -17.34 -5.09
N ARG A 638 -9.33 -17.43 -3.92
CA ARG A 638 -8.03 -18.09 -3.74
C ARG A 638 -8.07 -19.10 -2.60
N LEU A 639 -7.50 -20.28 -2.79
CA LEU A 639 -7.14 -21.18 -1.69
C LEU A 639 -5.89 -20.61 -1.02
N LYS A 640 -6.14 -19.81 0.03
CA LYS A 640 -5.09 -19.01 0.70
C LYS A 640 -4.13 -19.88 1.50
N ASN A 641 -4.69 -20.87 2.19
CA ASN A 641 -3.90 -21.77 3.01
C ASN A 641 -4.59 -23.12 3.17
N ILE A 642 -3.80 -24.18 3.14
CA ILE A 642 -4.20 -25.51 3.60
C ILE A 642 -3.08 -26.07 4.48
N THR A 643 -3.41 -26.50 5.68
CA THR A 643 -2.47 -27.12 6.61
C THR A 643 -2.98 -28.48 7.03
N VAL A 644 -2.13 -29.48 6.91
CA VAL A 644 -2.35 -30.83 7.43
C VAL A 644 -1.28 -31.10 8.48
N GLY A 645 -1.69 -31.47 9.67
CA GLY A 645 -0.78 -31.69 10.79
C GLY A 645 -1.15 -32.92 11.61
N TYR A 646 -0.16 -33.44 12.30
CA TYR A 646 -0.32 -34.54 13.24
C TYR A 646 0.41 -34.24 14.54
N THR A 647 -0.31 -34.25 15.65
CA THR A 647 0.26 -34.10 16.98
C THR A 647 0.52 -35.50 17.55
N LEU A 648 1.76 -35.77 17.91
CA LEU A 648 2.18 -37.06 18.45
C LEU A 648 1.52 -37.32 19.81
N PRO A 649 1.13 -38.56 20.12
CA PRO A 649 0.47 -38.92 21.36
C PRO A 649 1.34 -38.60 22.59
N ALA A 650 0.71 -38.15 23.69
CA ALA A 650 1.39 -37.86 24.93
C ALA A 650 2.19 -39.03 25.50
N SER A 651 1.73 -40.29 25.26
CA SER A 651 2.44 -41.50 25.66
C SER A 651 3.79 -41.69 24.97
N LEU A 652 3.92 -41.18 23.71
CA LEU A 652 5.19 -41.17 23.00
C LEU A 652 6.11 -40.08 23.54
N MET A 653 5.55 -38.92 23.85
CA MET A 653 6.30 -37.77 24.39
C MET A 653 6.86 -38.07 25.78
N ALA A 654 6.10 -38.74 26.64
CA ALA A 654 6.56 -39.16 27.94
C ALA A 654 7.85 -39.99 27.91
N LYS A 655 8.13 -40.73 26.81
CA LYS A 655 9.38 -41.50 26.66
C LYS A 655 10.59 -40.63 26.36
N THR A 656 10.41 -39.41 25.90
CA THR A 656 11.51 -38.49 25.50
C THR A 656 12.14 -37.73 26.66
N ARG A 657 11.51 -37.72 27.85
CA ARG A 657 11.91 -37.00 29.10
C ARG A 657 12.05 -35.48 29.00
N PHE A 658 12.16 -34.90 27.82
CA PHE A 658 12.40 -33.47 27.60
C PHE A 658 11.36 -32.78 26.64
N LEU A 659 10.56 -33.55 25.92
CA LEU A 659 9.50 -33.01 25.08
C LEU A 659 8.13 -33.20 25.73
N SER A 660 7.39 -32.11 25.93
CA SER A 660 6.01 -32.16 26.42
C SER A 660 5.00 -32.40 25.27
N SER A 661 5.30 -31.94 24.06
CA SER A 661 4.49 -32.17 22.84
C SER A 661 5.37 -32.06 21.60
N ALA A 662 4.97 -32.76 20.54
CA ALA A 662 5.56 -32.59 19.21
C ALA A 662 4.47 -32.67 18.14
N ARG A 663 4.52 -31.77 17.16
CA ARG A 663 3.60 -31.69 16.04
C ARG A 663 4.39 -31.61 14.73
N ILE A 664 4.00 -32.44 13.77
CA ILE A 664 4.51 -32.41 12.41
C ILE A 664 3.39 -31.86 11.53
N TYR A 665 3.69 -30.95 10.62
CA TYR A 665 2.69 -30.38 9.72
C TYR A 665 3.30 -30.02 8.37
N VAL A 666 2.43 -30.00 7.36
CA VAL A 666 2.71 -29.49 6.02
C VAL A 666 1.70 -28.42 5.71
N THR A 667 2.17 -27.32 5.18
CA THR A 667 1.33 -26.17 4.80
C THR A 667 1.56 -25.82 3.34
N GLY A 668 0.47 -25.66 2.59
CA GLY A 668 0.46 -25.07 1.26
C GLY A 668 -0.18 -23.68 1.30
N THR A 669 0.41 -22.72 0.63
CA THR A 669 -0.10 -21.34 0.51
C THR A 669 -0.31 -20.98 -0.95
N ASP A 670 -1.42 -20.29 -1.23
CA ASP A 670 -1.76 -19.78 -2.57
C ASP A 670 -1.71 -20.88 -3.67
N LEU A 671 -2.19 -22.10 -3.34
CA LEU A 671 -2.10 -23.26 -4.24
C LEU A 671 -3.08 -23.21 -5.41
N TRP A 672 -4.12 -22.42 -5.29
CA TRP A 672 -5.12 -22.30 -6.34
C TRP A 672 -5.79 -20.90 -6.30
N GLU A 673 -6.03 -20.36 -7.47
CA GLU A 673 -6.75 -19.12 -7.67
C GLU A 673 -7.67 -19.20 -8.88
N SER A 674 -8.87 -18.65 -8.76
CA SER A 674 -9.78 -18.36 -9.85
C SER A 674 -9.98 -16.85 -9.95
N SER A 675 -9.66 -16.29 -11.09
CA SER A 675 -9.73 -14.86 -11.38
C SER A 675 -10.28 -14.66 -12.80
N LYS A 676 -10.91 -13.51 -13.04
CA LYS A 676 -11.31 -13.11 -14.40
C LYS A 676 -10.22 -12.35 -15.14
N ILE A 677 -9.12 -12.06 -14.48
CA ILE A 677 -7.96 -11.42 -15.11
C ILE A 677 -7.26 -12.48 -15.97
N SER A 678 -7.25 -12.24 -17.27
CA SER A 678 -6.65 -13.16 -18.26
C SER A 678 -5.15 -12.92 -18.45
#